data_0f1b8eb1df5efb7b7530d49deba64cde
#
_entry.id   0f1b8eb1df5efb7b7530d49deba64cde
#
_cell.length_a   1.000
_cell.length_b   1.000
_cell.length_c   1.000
_cell.angle_alpha   90.00
_cell.angle_beta   90.00
_cell.angle_gamma   90.00
#
_symmetry.space_group_name_H-M   'P 1'
#
loop_
_entity.id
_entity.type
_entity.pdbx_description
1 polymer ?
#
loop_
_entity_poly.entity_id
_entity_poly.type
_entity_poly.pdbx_seq_one_letter_code
_entity_poly.pdbx_strand_id
1 'polypeptide(L)'
;MKVKGFPKLVLCAAFLVLAVAMPARSSAEEWLPISQADLALKDNPKQKGDHAMVLAREERTDCAEGQWTVYVRLKIFDERGRDYANVETQSYGPAVAQINNIKGRTIHPDGSIVPFGGEVLEKVIAKRGATRSVAKTFVLPQVTPGSIIEYRYTLSWNKQYAYPVVWLVQGPLFQRQAHFVFIPMEPIMLRPSPGTPQWNAHLAAHTSALFATPSHEPFSWSSFLLPPNQVPVMGRTVAGGKHGKLSGEGEEVTLDIADLPGYQVEPLMPPLEEVRASVHFFHFPYWYSPPSLDDFWKKTGSVWNAEAEGFMNKRDAAEGNLSSLLGPSDGNDAKLRKIYDRVQSLRNLSYEPLKSEPEIKREKEKPTANIADVLQRGYGDHDELNRVFVALARSAGLDATLVKVAERDKSYFEKTKLTMWQLRSEIVLVRDGSKELYLDPGTPFCPFGVIPWEDTTVMGMRLDKNPPVFVSTASLNADDSAISRKADLQLKGDGSVEGTIEVTFTGQEALDPRLDERDADEAARKNYMQELLRQWLPAAATVELQKVNDWKASSLPLVATYHIAIPAYAATTGHETILPTALFARAYASPFVDPRRKSNIIFPYPYVHTDEVAITLPPGLQAGNLPAAKSQHNGLGEFSAHSKIENGVLHATRQFRLDDFVVEAKYYPAVRRFFGQVADTKDEQVVLKSVAN
;
A
#
# COMPACT_ATOMS: atom_id res chain seq x y z
N MET A 1 -26.84 74.01 -35.36
CA MET A 1 -25.43 74.42 -35.14
C MET A 1 -24.66 73.11 -34.92
N LYS A 2 -23.70 72.80 -35.77
CA LYS A 2 -22.96 71.53 -35.86
C LYS A 2 -21.94 71.47 -34.77
N VAL A 3 -21.79 70.28 -34.03
CA VAL A 3 -20.56 69.92 -33.35
C VAL A 3 -20.29 68.43 -33.66
N LYS A 4 -19.07 68.23 -34.17
CA LYS A 4 -18.51 66.99 -34.70
C LYS A 4 -18.21 65.98 -33.62
N GLY A 5 -18.54 64.68 -33.87
CA GLY A 5 -18.10 63.57 -33.07
C GLY A 5 -16.68 63.09 -33.42
N PHE A 6 -15.95 62.64 -32.38
CA PHE A 6 -14.68 61.88 -32.49
C PHE A 6 -14.95 60.39 -32.50
N PRO A 7 -14.26 59.58 -33.28
CA PRO A 7 -14.39 58.15 -33.23
C PRO A 7 -13.57 57.53 -32.11
N LYS A 8 -14.19 56.65 -31.32
CA LYS A 8 -13.50 55.77 -30.37
C LYS A 8 -12.74 54.68 -31.12
N LEU A 9 -11.43 54.70 -31.00
CA LEU A 9 -10.54 53.60 -31.44
C LEU A 9 -10.69 52.47 -30.47
N VAL A 10 -11.30 51.35 -30.90
CA VAL A 10 -11.32 50.07 -30.14
C VAL A 10 -10.06 49.32 -30.55
N LEU A 11 -9.10 49.25 -29.60
CA LEU A 11 -7.89 48.42 -29.73
C LEU A 11 -8.26 46.99 -29.41
N CYS A 12 -8.50 46.16 -30.44
CA CYS A 12 -8.55 44.69 -30.29
C CYS A 12 -7.13 44.16 -30.15
N ALA A 13 -6.72 43.87 -28.92
CA ALA A 13 -5.52 43.08 -28.66
C ALA A 13 -5.82 41.63 -29.07
N ALA A 14 -5.39 41.23 -30.26
CA ALA A 14 -5.39 39.84 -30.67
C ALA A 14 -4.30 39.11 -29.89
N PHE A 15 -4.68 38.33 -28.90
CA PHE A 15 -3.81 37.29 -28.30
C PHE A 15 -3.60 36.21 -29.37
N LEU A 16 -2.45 36.25 -30.01
CA LEU A 16 -1.98 35.13 -30.84
C LEU A 16 -1.57 33.99 -29.91
N VAL A 17 -2.47 33.07 -29.67
CA VAL A 17 -2.12 31.76 -29.07
C VAL A 17 -1.32 31.03 -30.15
N LEU A 18 -0.01 31.00 -30.01
CA LEU A 18 0.86 30.12 -30.78
C LEU A 18 0.58 28.70 -30.36
N ALA A 19 -0.42 28.07 -30.96
CA ALA A 19 -0.55 26.61 -30.93
C ALA A 19 0.66 26.06 -31.69
N VAL A 20 1.66 25.59 -30.94
CA VAL A 20 2.74 24.78 -31.51
C VAL A 20 2.08 23.48 -31.95
N ALA A 21 1.64 23.44 -33.21
CA ALA A 21 1.18 22.19 -33.82
C ALA A 21 2.36 21.23 -33.85
N MET A 22 2.33 20.22 -32.99
CA MET A 22 3.25 19.10 -33.12
C MET A 22 2.99 18.42 -34.46
N PRO A 23 3.99 18.21 -35.33
CA PRO A 23 3.79 17.48 -36.57
C PRO A 23 3.30 16.07 -36.28
N ALA A 24 2.25 15.64 -37.00
CA ALA A 24 1.81 14.24 -36.96
C ALA A 24 2.99 13.34 -37.33
N ARG A 25 3.47 12.57 -36.36
CA ARG A 25 4.68 11.76 -36.52
C ARG A 25 4.39 10.53 -37.37
N SER A 26 5.22 10.34 -38.37
CA SER A 26 5.34 9.07 -39.07
C SER A 26 5.99 8.06 -38.13
N SER A 27 5.57 6.80 -38.15
CA SER A 27 5.99 5.70 -37.30
C SER A 27 7.50 5.28 -37.39
N ALA A 28 8.36 6.15 -37.92
CA ALA A 28 9.76 5.86 -38.25
C ALA A 28 10.78 6.49 -37.28
N GLU A 29 10.42 7.46 -36.44
CA GLU A 29 11.38 8.04 -35.49
C GLU A 29 11.32 7.32 -34.15
N GLU A 30 12.37 6.55 -33.88
CA GLU A 30 12.53 5.79 -32.65
C GLU A 30 12.76 6.69 -31.42
N TRP A 31 13.34 7.87 -31.61
CA TRP A 31 13.71 8.81 -30.56
C TRP A 31 13.31 10.24 -30.91
N LEU A 32 12.91 11.03 -29.90
CA LEU A 32 12.68 12.46 -30.09
C LEU A 32 13.97 13.19 -30.47
N PRO A 33 13.93 14.27 -31.29
CA PRO A 33 15.07 15.11 -31.54
C PRO A 33 15.64 15.68 -30.24
N ILE A 34 16.98 15.78 -30.15
CA ILE A 34 17.67 16.35 -28.99
C ILE A 34 17.90 17.84 -29.26
N SER A 35 17.40 18.72 -28.35
CA SER A 35 17.63 20.14 -28.46
C SER A 35 18.93 20.56 -27.76
N GLN A 36 19.63 21.53 -28.33
CA GLN A 36 20.83 22.13 -27.67
C GLN A 36 20.45 22.80 -26.35
N ALA A 37 19.23 23.35 -26.25
CA ALA A 37 18.74 23.91 -25.01
C ALA A 37 18.61 22.87 -23.90
N ASP A 38 18.15 21.65 -24.21
CA ASP A 38 18.06 20.56 -23.24
C ASP A 38 19.45 20.05 -22.81
N LEU A 39 20.40 19.99 -23.72
CA LEU A 39 21.78 19.65 -23.37
C LEU A 39 22.42 20.68 -22.44
N ALA A 40 22.18 21.98 -22.71
CA ALA A 40 22.73 23.07 -21.93
C ALA A 40 22.07 23.29 -20.55
N LEU A 41 20.92 22.65 -20.29
CA LEU A 41 20.16 22.82 -19.07
C LEU A 41 20.95 22.31 -17.86
N LYS A 42 21.15 23.20 -16.86
CA LYS A 42 21.96 22.90 -15.65
C LYS A 42 21.11 22.68 -14.38
N ASP A 43 19.87 23.10 -14.40
CA ASP A 43 18.91 23.02 -13.28
C ASP A 43 17.49 23.08 -13.82
N ASN A 44 16.50 22.72 -13.01
CA ASN A 44 15.09 22.91 -13.36
C ASN A 44 14.72 24.39 -13.22
N PRO A 45 14.35 25.09 -14.31
CA PRO A 45 14.05 26.52 -14.24
C PRO A 45 12.76 26.83 -13.45
N LYS A 46 11.88 25.86 -13.26
CA LYS A 46 10.62 25.98 -12.50
C LYS A 46 10.75 25.56 -11.04
N GLN A 47 11.70 24.68 -10.74
CA GLN A 47 11.91 24.12 -9.40
C GLN A 47 13.42 23.89 -9.19
N LYS A 48 14.09 24.89 -8.65
CA LYS A 48 15.54 24.84 -8.42
C LYS A 48 15.91 23.78 -7.40
N GLY A 49 17.05 23.12 -7.63
CA GLY A 49 17.61 22.13 -6.74
C GLY A 49 17.08 20.73 -6.96
N ASP A 50 16.31 20.50 -8.02
CA ASP A 50 15.93 19.14 -8.45
C ASP A 50 17.19 18.37 -8.90
N HIS A 51 17.21 17.06 -8.60
CA HIS A 51 18.32 16.18 -9.00
C HIS A 51 18.18 15.68 -10.43
N ALA A 52 16.96 15.61 -10.91
CA ALA A 52 16.60 15.23 -12.28
C ALA A 52 15.22 15.82 -12.64
N MET A 53 14.91 15.86 -13.95
CA MET A 53 13.63 16.34 -14.46
C MET A 53 13.21 15.52 -15.68
N VAL A 54 11.93 15.18 -15.79
CA VAL A 54 11.36 14.61 -17.00
C VAL A 54 11.20 15.72 -18.03
N LEU A 55 11.93 15.62 -19.12
CA LEU A 55 11.86 16.54 -20.24
C LEU A 55 10.67 16.23 -21.15
N ALA A 56 10.44 14.94 -21.41
CA ALA A 56 9.33 14.43 -22.21
C ALA A 56 8.93 13.03 -21.76
N ARG A 57 7.64 12.77 -21.74
CA ARG A 57 7.04 11.46 -21.53
C ARG A 57 5.95 11.24 -22.54
N GLU A 58 5.94 10.08 -23.20
CA GLU A 58 4.88 9.69 -24.12
C GLU A 58 4.39 8.30 -23.71
N GLU A 59 3.09 8.17 -23.53
CA GLU A 59 2.44 6.89 -23.29
C GLU A 59 1.30 6.68 -24.27
N ARG A 60 1.29 5.53 -24.91
CA ARG A 60 0.22 5.11 -25.80
C ARG A 60 -0.30 3.76 -25.36
N THR A 61 -1.54 3.74 -24.90
CA THR A 61 -2.25 2.53 -24.55
C THR A 61 -3.22 2.19 -25.68
N ASP A 62 -2.96 1.11 -26.39
CA ASP A 62 -3.76 0.62 -27.51
C ASP A 62 -4.43 -0.69 -27.09
N CYS A 63 -5.66 -0.59 -26.61
CA CYS A 63 -6.41 -1.77 -26.14
C CYS A 63 -6.88 -2.65 -27.32
N ALA A 64 -7.01 -2.08 -28.54
CA ALA A 64 -7.35 -2.84 -29.73
C ALA A 64 -6.22 -3.79 -30.15
N GLU A 65 -4.98 -3.38 -29.95
CA GLU A 65 -3.79 -4.21 -30.22
C GLU A 65 -3.23 -4.91 -28.97
N GLY A 66 -3.73 -4.59 -27.77
CA GLY A 66 -3.24 -5.14 -26.51
C GLY A 66 -1.80 -4.68 -26.20
N GLN A 67 -1.53 -3.39 -26.39
CA GLN A 67 -0.20 -2.82 -26.21
C GLN A 67 -0.23 -1.52 -25.43
N TRP A 68 0.76 -1.34 -24.58
CA TRP A 68 1.07 -0.07 -23.91
C TRP A 68 2.53 0.27 -24.14
N THR A 69 2.80 1.31 -24.87
CA THR A 69 4.13 1.82 -25.15
C THR A 69 4.43 3.01 -24.27
N VAL A 70 5.58 2.98 -23.62
CA VAL A 70 6.09 4.04 -22.75
C VAL A 70 7.40 4.56 -23.32
N TYR A 71 7.54 5.87 -23.40
CA TYR A 71 8.78 6.58 -23.69
C TYR A 71 9.02 7.65 -22.65
N VAL A 72 10.25 7.72 -22.13
CA VAL A 72 10.65 8.73 -21.14
C VAL A 72 12.00 9.30 -21.47
N ARG A 73 12.13 10.64 -21.39
CA ARG A 73 13.37 11.40 -21.47
C ARG A 73 13.58 12.18 -20.19
N LEU A 74 14.74 11.99 -19.53
CA LEU A 74 15.09 12.71 -18.32
C LEU A 74 16.39 13.49 -18.49
N LYS A 75 16.48 14.65 -17.86
CA LYS A 75 17.72 15.40 -17.63
C LYS A 75 18.22 15.11 -16.23
N ILE A 76 19.48 14.76 -16.11
CA ILE A 76 20.19 14.51 -14.85
C ILE A 76 20.97 15.77 -14.49
N PHE A 77 20.79 16.31 -13.30
CA PHE A 77 21.43 17.55 -12.90
C PHE A 77 22.66 17.34 -12.01
N ASP A 78 22.60 16.37 -11.09
CA ASP A 78 23.67 16.10 -10.13
C ASP A 78 23.88 14.58 -9.88
N GLU A 79 24.79 14.24 -8.96
CA GLU A 79 25.13 12.84 -8.63
C GLU A 79 23.93 12.05 -8.08
N ARG A 80 23.03 12.68 -7.30
CA ARG A 80 21.80 12.02 -6.80
C ARG A 80 20.82 11.70 -7.92
N GLY A 81 20.82 12.54 -8.96
CA GLY A 81 20.00 12.28 -10.15
C GLY A 81 20.41 11.01 -10.93
N ARG A 82 21.64 10.50 -10.72
CA ARG A 82 22.09 9.26 -11.39
C ARG A 82 21.29 8.02 -10.98
N ASP A 83 20.63 8.02 -9.84
CA ASP A 83 19.82 6.91 -9.40
C ASP A 83 18.66 6.62 -10.37
N TYR A 84 18.20 7.60 -11.12
CA TYR A 84 17.19 7.44 -12.17
C TYR A 84 17.68 6.69 -13.42
N ALA A 85 18.99 6.37 -13.50
CA ALA A 85 19.51 5.43 -14.50
C ALA A 85 19.06 3.99 -14.23
N ASN A 86 18.69 3.66 -12.98
CA ASN A 86 18.14 2.37 -12.59
C ASN A 86 16.65 2.38 -12.90
N VAL A 87 16.27 1.84 -14.05
CA VAL A 87 14.87 1.80 -14.48
C VAL A 87 14.23 0.51 -14.01
N GLU A 88 13.12 0.62 -13.28
CA GLU A 88 12.26 -0.51 -12.93
C GLU A 88 10.90 -0.34 -13.59
N THR A 89 10.47 -1.37 -14.30
CA THR A 89 9.15 -1.42 -14.94
C THR A 89 8.27 -2.42 -14.21
N GLN A 90 6.98 -2.27 -14.26
CA GLN A 90 6.04 -3.20 -13.63
C GLN A 90 5.17 -3.89 -14.67
N SER A 91 4.87 -5.16 -14.43
CA SER A 91 3.93 -5.96 -15.22
C SER A 91 3.04 -6.77 -14.27
N TYR A 92 1.77 -6.89 -14.62
CA TYR A 92 0.81 -7.72 -13.87
C TYR A 92 0.93 -9.19 -14.28
N GLY A 93 2.07 -9.81 -13.95
CA GLY A 93 2.34 -11.22 -14.15
C GLY A 93 2.51 -11.67 -15.63
N PRO A 94 3.30 -12.70 -15.88
CA PRO A 94 3.59 -13.18 -17.24
C PRO A 94 2.37 -13.77 -17.96
N ALA A 95 1.37 -14.23 -17.23
CA ALA A 95 0.15 -14.78 -17.81
C ALA A 95 -0.79 -13.71 -18.41
N VAL A 96 -0.67 -12.46 -17.95
CA VAL A 96 -1.57 -11.36 -18.35
C VAL A 96 -0.86 -10.37 -19.26
N ALA A 97 0.35 -9.95 -18.91
CA ALA A 97 1.10 -8.99 -19.70
C ALA A 97 2.61 -9.25 -19.66
N GLN A 98 3.30 -8.93 -20.75
CA GLN A 98 4.74 -9.09 -20.89
C GLN A 98 5.39 -7.78 -21.31
N ILE A 99 6.57 -7.47 -20.75
CA ILE A 99 7.37 -6.30 -21.15
C ILE A 99 8.36 -6.71 -22.22
N ASN A 100 8.31 -6.02 -23.35
CA ASN A 100 9.09 -6.28 -24.55
C ASN A 100 9.73 -4.96 -25.07
N ASN A 101 10.59 -5.09 -26.08
CA ASN A 101 11.15 -3.96 -26.83
C ASN A 101 11.82 -2.90 -25.95
N ILE A 102 12.53 -3.33 -24.90
CA ILE A 102 13.28 -2.42 -24.03
C ILE A 102 14.45 -1.86 -24.81
N LYS A 103 14.51 -0.54 -24.96
CA LYS A 103 15.60 0.21 -25.57
C LYS A 103 15.93 1.41 -24.69
N GLY A 104 17.19 1.83 -24.71
CA GLY A 104 17.62 2.99 -23.95
C GLY A 104 18.91 3.57 -24.51
N ARG A 105 19.24 4.79 -24.08
CA ARG A 105 20.51 5.43 -24.37
C ARG A 105 20.81 6.55 -23.37
N THR A 106 22.08 6.84 -23.21
CA THR A 106 22.57 8.01 -22.49
C THR A 106 23.14 9.00 -23.51
N ILE A 107 22.81 10.26 -23.39
CA ILE A 107 23.34 11.36 -24.18
C ILE A 107 24.13 12.25 -23.24
N HIS A 108 25.41 12.36 -23.47
CA HIS A 108 26.31 13.21 -22.67
C HIS A 108 26.15 14.71 -22.97
N PRO A 109 26.64 15.62 -22.13
CA PRO A 109 26.57 17.05 -22.35
C PRO A 109 27.20 17.53 -23.66
N ASP A 110 28.17 16.81 -24.19
CA ASP A 110 28.84 17.07 -25.48
C ASP A 110 28.04 16.55 -26.69
N GLY A 111 26.91 15.90 -26.46
CA GLY A 111 26.06 15.32 -27.49
C GLY A 111 26.44 13.89 -27.90
N SER A 112 27.51 13.31 -27.34
CA SER A 112 27.85 11.90 -27.59
C SER A 112 26.80 10.96 -27.03
N ILE A 113 26.55 9.83 -27.72
CA ILE A 113 25.47 8.89 -27.39
C ILE A 113 26.04 7.52 -27.06
N VAL A 114 25.64 6.99 -25.92
CA VAL A 114 25.95 5.61 -25.48
C VAL A 114 24.66 4.80 -25.49
N PRO A 115 24.49 3.85 -26.42
CA PRO A 115 23.30 3.01 -26.45
C PRO A 115 23.28 2.03 -25.27
N PHE A 116 22.08 1.68 -24.80
CA PHE A 116 21.90 0.60 -23.84
C PHE A 116 22.14 -0.74 -24.54
N GLY A 117 23.07 -1.51 -24.03
CA GLY A 117 23.39 -2.88 -24.46
C GLY A 117 23.54 -3.82 -23.26
N GLY A 118 23.07 -3.38 -22.10
CA GLY A 118 23.19 -4.15 -20.86
C GLY A 118 22.12 -5.22 -20.68
N GLU A 119 22.26 -5.95 -19.61
CA GLU A 119 21.34 -7.02 -19.23
C GLU A 119 20.01 -6.44 -18.66
N VAL A 120 18.90 -7.12 -18.96
CA VAL A 120 17.59 -6.84 -18.38
C VAL A 120 17.27 -7.96 -17.38
N LEU A 121 17.21 -7.61 -16.11
CA LEU A 121 16.91 -8.55 -15.03
C LEU A 121 15.41 -8.61 -14.76
N GLU A 122 14.94 -9.77 -14.34
CA GLU A 122 13.56 -9.98 -13.93
C GLU A 122 13.50 -10.19 -12.41
N LYS A 123 12.66 -9.40 -11.73
CA LYS A 123 12.44 -9.46 -10.29
C LYS A 123 10.96 -9.70 -10.01
N VAL A 124 10.65 -10.72 -9.26
CA VAL A 124 9.28 -10.94 -8.78
C VAL A 124 9.01 -10.01 -7.60
N ILE A 125 7.99 -9.16 -7.71
CA ILE A 125 7.66 -8.12 -6.73
C ILE A 125 6.42 -8.43 -5.89
N ALA A 126 5.50 -9.24 -6.39
CA ALA A 126 4.32 -9.69 -5.66
C ALA A 126 3.77 -10.99 -6.23
N LYS A 127 3.07 -11.75 -5.40
CA LYS A 127 2.33 -12.94 -5.78
C LYS A 127 0.98 -12.95 -5.06
N ARG A 128 -0.09 -13.28 -5.83
CA ARG A 128 -1.40 -13.57 -5.25
C ARG A 128 -1.96 -14.82 -5.94
N GLY A 129 -2.06 -15.91 -5.21
CA GLY A 129 -2.43 -17.22 -5.78
C GLY A 129 -1.50 -17.63 -6.94
N ALA A 130 -2.05 -17.96 -8.09
CA ALA A 130 -1.31 -18.31 -9.31
C ALA A 130 -0.75 -17.10 -10.08
N THR A 131 -1.17 -15.89 -9.74
CA THR A 131 -0.74 -14.66 -10.41
C THR A 131 0.48 -14.08 -9.70
N ARG A 132 1.54 -13.80 -10.43
CA ARG A 132 2.71 -13.08 -9.93
C ARG A 132 2.94 -11.78 -10.72
N SER A 133 3.25 -10.73 -9.99
CA SER A 133 3.67 -9.46 -10.55
C SER A 133 5.18 -9.45 -10.70
N VAL A 134 5.66 -9.07 -11.87
CA VAL A 134 7.10 -9.10 -12.21
C VAL A 134 7.53 -7.70 -12.62
N ALA A 135 8.66 -7.23 -12.08
CA ALA A 135 9.36 -6.06 -12.58
C ALA A 135 10.49 -6.50 -13.52
N LYS A 136 10.74 -5.73 -14.54
CA LYS A 136 11.99 -5.77 -15.30
C LYS A 136 12.85 -4.58 -14.91
N THR A 137 14.10 -4.84 -14.58
CA THR A 137 15.06 -3.82 -14.17
C THR A 137 16.24 -3.78 -15.13
N PHE A 138 16.68 -2.59 -15.48
CA PHE A 138 17.87 -2.36 -16.29
C PHE A 138 18.54 -1.05 -15.93
N VAL A 139 19.84 -0.94 -16.20
CA VAL A 139 20.65 0.23 -15.86
C VAL A 139 21.15 0.90 -17.14
N LEU A 140 20.85 2.18 -17.30
CA LEU A 140 21.37 2.97 -18.43
C LEU A 140 22.86 3.26 -18.23
N PRO A 141 23.69 3.08 -19.28
CA PRO A 141 25.14 3.12 -19.13
C PRO A 141 25.69 4.54 -18.97
N GLN A 142 26.80 4.68 -18.26
CA GLN A 142 27.66 5.86 -18.23
C GLN A 142 26.94 7.19 -17.92
N VAL A 143 25.92 7.17 -17.06
CA VAL A 143 25.18 8.37 -16.68
C VAL A 143 26.02 9.25 -15.75
N THR A 144 26.15 10.52 -16.10
CA THR A 144 26.88 11.56 -15.35
C THR A 144 26.03 12.81 -15.18
N PRO A 145 26.33 13.69 -14.22
CA PRO A 145 25.67 14.98 -14.15
C PRO A 145 25.72 15.74 -15.49
N GLY A 146 24.58 16.29 -15.89
CA GLY A 146 24.38 16.93 -17.18
C GLY A 146 23.94 16.00 -18.31
N SER A 147 23.96 14.68 -18.14
CA SER A 147 23.46 13.73 -19.13
C SER A 147 21.94 13.84 -19.33
N ILE A 148 21.50 13.47 -20.51
CA ILE A 148 20.12 13.15 -20.80
C ILE A 148 20.03 11.63 -20.94
N ILE A 149 19.05 10.99 -20.30
CA ILE A 149 18.76 9.57 -20.48
C ILE A 149 17.41 9.40 -21.14
N GLU A 150 17.35 8.41 -22.03
CA GLU A 150 16.10 8.06 -22.70
C GLU A 150 15.91 6.55 -22.65
N TYR A 151 14.67 6.15 -22.45
CA TYR A 151 14.27 4.75 -22.58
C TYR A 151 12.84 4.61 -23.08
N ARG A 152 12.59 3.45 -23.64
CA ARG A 152 11.25 3.02 -24.07
C ARG A 152 11.08 1.54 -23.88
N TYR A 153 9.85 1.13 -23.66
CA TYR A 153 9.44 -0.27 -23.62
C TYR A 153 7.98 -0.42 -24.03
N THR A 154 7.60 -1.65 -24.35
CA THR A 154 6.22 -2.01 -24.68
C THR A 154 5.76 -3.11 -23.74
N LEU A 155 4.63 -2.90 -23.09
CA LEU A 155 3.90 -3.91 -22.38
C LEU A 155 2.83 -4.45 -23.31
N SER A 156 2.79 -5.79 -23.48
CA SER A 156 1.85 -6.46 -24.37
C SER A 156 1.03 -7.49 -23.62
N TRP A 157 -0.27 -7.55 -23.88
CA TRP A 157 -1.18 -8.52 -23.29
C TRP A 157 -2.07 -9.16 -24.34
N ASN A 158 -2.74 -10.26 -23.97
CA ASN A 158 -3.73 -10.85 -24.86
C ASN A 158 -4.93 -9.93 -24.98
N LYS A 159 -5.14 -9.38 -26.17
CA LYS A 159 -6.18 -8.42 -26.49
C LYS A 159 -7.63 -8.93 -26.33
N GLN A 160 -7.81 -10.21 -26.02
CA GLN A 160 -9.11 -10.78 -25.65
C GLN A 160 -9.51 -10.43 -24.20
N TYR A 161 -8.57 -9.94 -23.39
CA TYR A 161 -8.82 -9.53 -22.02
C TYR A 161 -8.85 -8.03 -21.90
N ALA A 162 -9.86 -7.48 -21.24
CA ALA A 162 -9.88 -6.07 -20.85
C ALA A 162 -8.78 -5.85 -19.80
N TYR A 163 -7.73 -5.16 -20.19
CA TYR A 163 -6.64 -4.79 -19.26
C TYR A 163 -7.04 -3.53 -18.50
N PRO A 164 -6.89 -3.48 -17.17
CA PRO A 164 -7.15 -2.26 -16.41
C PRO A 164 -6.13 -1.18 -16.83
N VAL A 165 -6.62 -0.07 -17.36
CA VAL A 165 -5.76 1.03 -17.80
C VAL A 165 -5.86 2.18 -16.82
N VAL A 166 -4.71 2.58 -16.28
CA VAL A 166 -4.56 3.75 -15.43
C VAL A 166 -3.36 4.55 -15.92
N TRP A 167 -3.58 5.81 -16.27
CA TRP A 167 -2.49 6.74 -16.46
C TRP A 167 -2.09 7.33 -15.12
N LEU A 168 -0.91 6.98 -14.65
CA LEU A 168 -0.28 7.62 -13.51
C LEU A 168 0.44 8.88 -14.00
N VAL A 169 -0.33 9.95 -14.12
CA VAL A 169 0.11 11.19 -14.78
C VAL A 169 1.23 11.86 -14.01
N GLN A 170 1.15 11.91 -12.69
CA GLN A 170 2.16 12.55 -11.84
C GLN A 170 3.16 11.51 -11.32
N GLY A 171 4.43 11.74 -11.62
CA GLY A 171 5.58 11.00 -11.11
C GLY A 171 6.29 11.72 -9.95
N PRO A 172 7.38 11.14 -9.42
CA PRO A 172 8.18 11.76 -8.36
C PRO A 172 9.00 12.97 -8.83
N LEU A 173 9.26 13.08 -10.14
CA LEU A 173 10.03 14.18 -10.72
C LEU A 173 9.12 15.24 -11.32
N PHE A 174 9.62 16.48 -11.35
CA PHE A 174 9.02 17.53 -12.17
C PHE A 174 8.97 17.08 -13.62
N GLN A 175 7.81 17.27 -14.28
CA GLN A 175 7.53 16.83 -15.64
C GLN A 175 7.24 18.04 -16.50
N ARG A 176 8.16 18.35 -17.43
CA ARG A 176 8.04 19.49 -18.32
C ARG A 176 6.93 19.29 -19.36
N GLN A 177 6.90 18.11 -19.95
CA GLN A 177 5.87 17.74 -20.93
C GLN A 177 5.56 16.25 -20.84
N ALA A 178 4.27 15.91 -20.95
CA ALA A 178 3.85 14.54 -21.19
C ALA A 178 2.66 14.49 -22.14
N HIS A 179 2.61 13.45 -22.93
CA HIS A 179 1.54 13.17 -23.87
C HIS A 179 1.05 11.74 -23.69
N PHE A 180 -0.25 11.59 -23.44
CA PHE A 180 -0.90 10.30 -23.23
C PHE A 180 -1.95 10.09 -24.31
N VAL A 181 -2.01 8.86 -24.83
CA VAL A 181 -3.00 8.42 -25.81
C VAL A 181 -3.62 7.11 -25.33
N PHE A 182 -4.94 7.05 -25.30
CA PHE A 182 -5.71 5.84 -25.04
C PHE A 182 -6.60 5.54 -26.24
N ILE A 183 -6.44 4.34 -26.78
CA ILE A 183 -7.30 3.77 -27.81
C ILE A 183 -8.11 2.65 -27.18
N PRO A 184 -9.43 2.77 -27.12
CA PRO A 184 -10.29 1.78 -26.49
C PRO A 184 -10.26 0.46 -27.25
N MET A 185 -10.66 -0.60 -26.57
CA MET A 185 -10.93 -1.89 -27.18
C MET A 185 -12.20 -1.77 -28.03
N GLU A 186 -12.17 -2.32 -29.23
CA GLU A 186 -13.38 -2.37 -30.07
C GLU A 186 -14.49 -3.18 -29.39
N PRO A 187 -15.75 -2.74 -29.44
CA PRO A 187 -16.86 -3.41 -28.76
C PRO A 187 -16.99 -4.91 -29.06
N ILE A 188 -16.63 -5.32 -30.28
CA ILE A 188 -16.69 -6.71 -30.72
C ILE A 188 -15.72 -7.63 -29.94
N MET A 189 -14.59 -7.09 -29.49
CA MET A 189 -13.57 -7.84 -28.74
C MET A 189 -14.01 -8.17 -27.31
N LEU A 190 -14.97 -7.43 -26.78
CA LEU A 190 -15.54 -7.68 -25.44
C LEU A 190 -16.62 -8.77 -25.46
N ARG A 191 -16.92 -9.39 -26.58
CA ARG A 191 -17.89 -10.48 -26.67
C ARG A 191 -17.34 -11.76 -26.03
N PRO A 192 -18.16 -12.51 -25.29
CA PRO A 192 -17.77 -13.83 -24.82
C PRO A 192 -17.35 -14.74 -25.98
N SER A 193 -16.40 -15.60 -25.72
CA SER A 193 -15.99 -16.60 -26.72
C SER A 193 -17.14 -17.54 -27.06
N PRO A 194 -17.37 -17.87 -28.35
CA PRO A 194 -18.40 -18.82 -28.75
C PRO A 194 -18.27 -20.15 -28.00
N GLY A 195 -19.40 -20.70 -27.57
CA GLY A 195 -19.46 -21.96 -26.84
C GLY A 195 -19.24 -21.86 -25.32
N THR A 196 -18.93 -20.69 -24.78
CA THR A 196 -18.86 -20.48 -23.33
C THR A 196 -20.27 -20.35 -22.72
N PRO A 197 -20.45 -20.65 -21.41
CA PRO A 197 -21.72 -20.39 -20.72
C PRO A 197 -22.18 -18.94 -20.85
N GLN A 198 -21.24 -18.00 -20.82
CA GLN A 198 -21.51 -16.58 -21.01
C GLN A 198 -22.00 -16.27 -22.44
N TRP A 199 -21.44 -16.92 -23.46
CA TRP A 199 -21.92 -16.84 -24.85
C TRP A 199 -23.34 -17.35 -25.01
N ASN A 200 -23.65 -18.53 -24.44
CA ASN A 200 -24.98 -19.10 -24.51
C ASN A 200 -26.02 -18.23 -23.77
N ALA A 201 -25.67 -17.68 -22.62
CA ALA A 201 -26.51 -16.74 -21.90
C ALA A 201 -26.71 -15.43 -22.70
N HIS A 202 -25.66 -14.96 -23.36
CA HIS A 202 -25.72 -13.77 -24.25
C HIS A 202 -26.64 -14.04 -25.46
N LEU A 203 -26.50 -15.18 -26.12
CA LEU A 203 -27.39 -15.59 -27.22
C LEU A 203 -28.84 -15.66 -26.79
N ALA A 204 -29.12 -16.26 -25.63
CA ALA A 204 -30.48 -16.42 -25.11
C ALA A 204 -31.13 -15.06 -24.77
N ALA A 205 -30.35 -14.12 -24.26
CA ALA A 205 -30.82 -12.80 -23.84
C ALA A 205 -30.95 -11.77 -25.01
N HIS A 206 -30.16 -11.93 -26.10
CA HIS A 206 -29.95 -10.88 -27.08
C HIS A 206 -29.92 -11.34 -28.54
N THR A 207 -30.74 -12.30 -28.93
CA THR A 207 -30.83 -12.80 -30.32
C THR A 207 -31.10 -11.69 -31.35
N SER A 208 -31.76 -10.62 -30.97
CA SER A 208 -31.99 -9.43 -31.82
C SER A 208 -30.92 -8.33 -31.67
N ALA A 209 -30.13 -8.33 -30.60
CA ALA A 209 -29.15 -7.28 -30.31
C ALA A 209 -27.75 -7.56 -30.89
N LEU A 210 -27.50 -8.77 -31.45
CA LEU A 210 -26.23 -9.15 -32.06
C LEU A 210 -25.83 -8.24 -33.26
N PHE A 211 -26.79 -7.51 -33.85
CA PHE A 211 -26.61 -6.64 -34.98
C PHE A 211 -26.95 -5.18 -34.69
N ALA A 212 -27.36 -4.85 -33.46
CA ALA A 212 -27.59 -3.47 -33.08
C ALA A 212 -26.26 -2.75 -32.84
N THR A 213 -26.10 -1.55 -33.39
CA THR A 213 -25.03 -0.65 -32.98
C THR A 213 -25.15 -0.37 -31.48
N PRO A 214 -24.06 -0.39 -30.71
CA PRO A 214 -24.11 -0.04 -29.27
C PRO A 214 -24.73 1.36 -29.13
N SER A 215 -25.70 1.47 -28.25
CA SER A 215 -26.35 2.76 -27.96
C SER A 215 -25.53 3.61 -26.97
N HIS A 216 -24.35 3.16 -26.56
CA HIS A 216 -23.49 3.80 -25.56
C HIS A 216 -22.03 3.47 -25.83
N GLU A 217 -21.15 4.30 -25.28
CA GLU A 217 -19.71 4.14 -25.40
C GLU A 217 -19.24 2.89 -24.62
N PRO A 218 -18.32 2.09 -25.19
CA PRO A 218 -17.83 0.85 -24.55
C PRO A 218 -16.87 1.10 -23.38
N PHE A 219 -16.56 2.34 -23.09
CA PHE A 219 -15.67 2.74 -22.01
C PHE A 219 -16.09 4.10 -21.43
N SER A 220 -15.59 4.39 -20.24
CA SER A 220 -15.61 5.71 -19.61
C SER A 220 -14.31 5.96 -18.87
N TRP A 221 -14.08 7.16 -18.40
CA TRP A 221 -12.93 7.47 -17.56
C TRP A 221 -13.29 8.43 -16.43
N SER A 222 -12.46 8.41 -15.38
CA SER A 222 -12.43 9.44 -14.34
C SER A 222 -11.02 9.99 -14.20
N SER A 223 -10.89 11.28 -13.97
CA SER A 223 -9.62 11.95 -13.72
C SER A 223 -9.56 12.43 -12.27
N PHE A 224 -8.35 12.40 -11.70
CA PHE A 224 -8.11 12.76 -10.32
C PHE A 224 -6.88 13.68 -10.23
N LEU A 225 -7.00 14.78 -9.49
CA LEU A 225 -5.92 15.76 -9.21
C LEU A 225 -5.18 16.30 -10.44
N LEU A 226 -5.79 16.28 -11.62
CA LEU A 226 -5.19 16.92 -12.81
C LEU A 226 -5.07 18.43 -12.63
N PRO A 227 -4.04 19.08 -13.21
CA PRO A 227 -3.95 20.52 -13.25
C PRO A 227 -5.16 21.15 -13.95
N PRO A 228 -5.60 22.35 -13.56
CA PRO A 228 -6.67 23.05 -14.24
C PRO A 228 -6.38 23.19 -15.75
N ASN A 229 -7.38 22.93 -16.57
CA ASN A 229 -7.31 22.98 -18.05
C ASN A 229 -6.40 21.92 -18.72
N GLN A 230 -5.84 20.98 -17.99
CA GLN A 230 -5.11 19.82 -18.51
C GLN A 230 -5.97 18.58 -18.27
N VAL A 231 -6.94 18.35 -19.12
CA VAL A 231 -7.96 17.29 -18.97
C VAL A 231 -7.95 16.38 -20.19
N PRO A 232 -8.36 15.10 -20.03
CA PRO A 232 -8.51 14.20 -21.17
C PRO A 232 -9.52 14.73 -22.18
N VAL A 233 -9.16 14.62 -23.46
CA VAL A 233 -9.99 15.05 -24.59
C VAL A 233 -10.26 13.85 -25.48
N MET A 234 -11.53 13.61 -25.79
CA MET A 234 -11.92 12.61 -26.79
C MET A 234 -11.73 13.20 -28.19
N GLY A 235 -11.06 12.45 -29.05
CA GLY A 235 -10.81 12.77 -30.44
C GLY A 235 -11.12 11.58 -31.34
N ARG A 236 -10.94 11.77 -32.65
CA ARG A 236 -11.03 10.71 -33.65
C ARG A 236 -9.66 10.45 -34.24
N THR A 237 -9.20 9.20 -34.20
CA THR A 237 -7.96 8.81 -34.87
C THR A 237 -8.17 8.75 -36.36
N VAL A 238 -7.42 9.55 -37.12
CA VAL A 238 -7.25 9.30 -38.55
C VAL A 238 -6.18 8.21 -38.67
N ALA A 239 -6.58 7.01 -39.03
CA ALA A 239 -5.68 5.87 -39.18
C ALA A 239 -4.70 6.12 -40.34
N GLY A 240 -3.52 6.60 -40.03
CA GLY A 240 -2.34 6.65 -40.91
C GLY A 240 -1.48 5.42 -40.77
N GLY A 241 -1.98 4.22 -41.02
CA GLY A 241 -1.23 2.96 -40.86
C GLY A 241 -1.06 2.25 -42.21
N LYS A 242 0.18 1.92 -42.56
CA LYS A 242 0.61 1.19 -43.78
C LYS A 242 0.30 -0.33 -43.78
N HIS A 243 -0.68 -0.81 -43.04
CA HIS A 243 -1.17 -2.19 -43.17
C HIS A 243 -2.68 -2.18 -43.42
N GLY A 244 -2.99 -2.43 -44.67
CA GLY A 244 -4.29 -2.29 -45.28
C GLY A 244 -5.42 -2.99 -44.54
N LYS A 245 -6.57 -2.33 -44.65
CA LYS A 245 -7.92 -2.75 -44.28
C LYS A 245 -8.27 -2.70 -42.81
N LEU A 246 -8.51 -1.50 -42.34
CA LEU A 246 -9.70 -1.17 -41.58
C LEU A 246 -9.85 0.34 -41.66
N SER A 247 -10.67 0.81 -42.59
CA SER A 247 -11.14 2.19 -42.69
C SER A 247 -12.25 2.38 -41.66
N GLY A 248 -11.87 2.56 -40.39
CA GLY A 248 -12.75 2.96 -39.31
C GLY A 248 -12.12 4.17 -38.64
N GLU A 249 -12.82 5.30 -38.61
CA GLU A 249 -12.48 6.38 -37.66
C GLU A 249 -12.57 5.79 -36.26
N GLY A 250 -11.42 5.54 -35.61
CA GLY A 250 -11.36 5.05 -34.22
C GLY A 250 -11.47 6.22 -33.25
N GLU A 251 -12.08 5.99 -32.12
CA GLU A 251 -12.05 6.94 -31.00
C GLU A 251 -10.73 6.85 -30.28
N GLU A 252 -10.19 7.96 -29.82
CA GLU A 252 -9.04 8.03 -28.94
C GLU A 252 -9.26 9.09 -27.86
N VAL A 253 -8.67 8.86 -26.68
CA VAL A 253 -8.60 9.89 -25.63
C VAL A 253 -7.16 10.34 -25.50
N THR A 254 -6.93 11.64 -25.55
CA THR A 254 -5.61 12.24 -25.42
C THR A 254 -5.53 13.14 -24.18
N LEU A 255 -4.36 13.24 -23.59
CA LEU A 255 -4.07 14.15 -22.50
C LEU A 255 -2.68 14.72 -22.66
N ASP A 256 -2.60 16.05 -22.76
CA ASP A 256 -1.35 16.80 -22.77
C ASP A 256 -1.12 17.45 -21.40
N ILE A 257 0.06 17.24 -20.85
CA ILE A 257 0.49 17.77 -19.57
C ILE A 257 1.72 18.66 -19.77
N ALA A 258 1.72 19.81 -19.13
CA ALA A 258 2.83 20.72 -19.11
C ALA A 258 3.11 21.19 -17.68
N ASP A 259 4.42 21.31 -17.33
CA ASP A 259 4.91 21.89 -16.08
C ASP A 259 4.26 21.29 -14.81
N LEU A 260 4.17 19.97 -14.74
CA LEU A 260 3.62 19.26 -13.59
C LEU A 260 4.71 18.99 -12.54
N PRO A 261 4.62 19.57 -11.33
CA PRO A 261 5.53 19.23 -10.24
C PRO A 261 5.44 17.76 -9.84
N GLY A 262 6.57 17.18 -9.43
CA GLY A 262 6.58 15.85 -8.85
C GLY A 262 5.79 15.79 -7.53
N TYR A 263 5.26 14.62 -7.21
CA TYR A 263 4.73 14.40 -5.86
C TYR A 263 5.90 14.28 -4.86
N GLN A 264 5.64 14.66 -3.63
CA GLN A 264 6.61 14.51 -2.55
C GLN A 264 6.17 13.35 -1.65
N VAL A 265 7.10 12.47 -1.33
CA VAL A 265 6.87 11.41 -0.33
C VAL A 265 7.03 12.03 1.06
N GLU A 266 5.98 11.99 1.84
CA GLU A 266 5.93 12.47 3.21
C GLU A 266 5.69 11.29 4.15
N PRO A 267 6.33 11.22 5.33
CA PRO A 267 6.06 10.15 6.29
C PRO A 267 4.57 10.05 6.61
N LEU A 268 4.03 8.84 6.64
CA LEU A 268 2.62 8.61 6.98
C LEU A 268 1.63 9.37 6.08
N MET A 269 1.94 9.50 4.79
CA MET A 269 1.01 10.11 3.82
C MET A 269 -0.06 9.09 3.39
N PRO A 270 -1.20 9.54 2.84
CA PRO A 270 -2.15 8.65 2.20
C PRO A 270 -1.51 7.81 1.10
N PRO A 271 -2.14 6.70 0.67
CA PRO A 271 -1.69 5.94 -0.48
C PRO A 271 -1.41 6.82 -1.70
N LEU A 272 -0.40 6.48 -2.50
CA LEU A 272 -0.04 7.28 -3.67
C LEU A 272 -1.19 7.46 -4.66
N GLU A 273 -2.10 6.50 -4.74
CA GLU A 273 -3.30 6.59 -5.57
C GLU A 273 -4.22 7.75 -5.17
N GLU A 274 -4.14 8.20 -3.91
CA GLU A 274 -4.97 9.27 -3.34
C GLU A 274 -4.31 10.66 -3.37
N VAL A 275 -3.06 10.76 -3.80
CA VAL A 275 -2.30 12.03 -3.73
C VAL A 275 -1.61 12.42 -5.03
N ARG A 276 -1.70 11.60 -6.07
CA ARG A 276 -1.09 11.87 -7.38
C ARG A 276 -2.13 12.02 -8.49
N ALA A 277 -1.82 12.86 -9.45
CA ALA A 277 -2.66 13.02 -10.63
C ALA A 277 -2.72 11.73 -11.45
N SER A 278 -3.93 11.30 -11.79
CA SER A 278 -4.18 10.06 -12.55
C SER A 278 -5.44 10.13 -13.39
N VAL A 279 -5.54 9.23 -14.40
CA VAL A 279 -6.75 8.99 -15.18
C VAL A 279 -7.01 7.49 -15.20
N HIS A 280 -8.20 7.09 -14.80
CA HIS A 280 -8.63 5.70 -14.75
C HIS A 280 -9.64 5.42 -15.84
N PHE A 281 -9.40 4.42 -16.68
CA PHE A 281 -10.29 3.99 -17.74
C PHE A 281 -11.06 2.75 -17.32
N PHE A 282 -12.36 2.74 -17.62
CA PHE A 282 -13.29 1.65 -17.30
C PHE A 282 -13.86 1.09 -18.60
N HIS A 283 -13.65 -0.20 -18.84
CA HIS A 283 -14.22 -0.90 -19.98
C HIS A 283 -15.48 -1.66 -19.56
N PHE A 284 -16.50 -1.57 -20.38
CA PHE A 284 -17.73 -2.34 -20.22
C PHE A 284 -17.84 -3.39 -21.32
N PRO A 285 -18.30 -4.61 -21.01
CA PRO A 285 -18.65 -5.58 -22.05
C PRO A 285 -19.67 -4.98 -23.01
N TYR A 286 -19.56 -5.31 -24.28
CA TYR A 286 -20.47 -4.83 -25.34
C TYR A 286 -21.97 -5.01 -25.00
N TRP A 287 -22.30 -6.14 -24.35
CA TRP A 287 -23.67 -6.45 -23.93
C TRP A 287 -24.09 -5.85 -22.60
N TYR A 288 -23.22 -5.17 -21.92
CA TYR A 288 -23.48 -4.59 -20.61
C TYR A 288 -22.76 -3.26 -20.45
N SER A 289 -23.53 -2.21 -20.54
CA SER A 289 -23.13 -0.92 -20.00
C SER A 289 -24.07 -0.63 -18.85
N PRO A 290 -23.58 -0.44 -17.64
CA PRO A 290 -24.46 -0.20 -16.51
C PRO A 290 -25.19 1.12 -16.73
N PRO A 291 -26.53 1.15 -16.72
CA PRO A 291 -27.30 2.37 -16.90
C PRO A 291 -27.12 3.35 -15.72
N SER A 292 -26.64 2.85 -14.58
CA SER A 292 -26.33 3.64 -13.39
C SER A 292 -25.20 3.03 -12.56
N LEU A 293 -24.66 3.84 -11.63
CA LEU A 293 -23.67 3.36 -10.64
C LEU A 293 -24.21 2.21 -9.79
N ASP A 294 -25.50 2.29 -9.43
CA ASP A 294 -26.15 1.26 -8.61
C ASP A 294 -26.29 -0.05 -9.37
N ASP A 295 -26.56 -0.01 -10.67
CA ASP A 295 -26.64 -1.22 -11.50
C ASP A 295 -25.28 -1.89 -11.66
N PHE A 296 -24.20 -1.10 -11.81
CA PHE A 296 -22.84 -1.65 -11.84
C PHE A 296 -22.54 -2.43 -10.55
N TRP A 297 -22.73 -1.82 -9.39
CA TRP A 297 -22.41 -2.45 -8.12
C TRP A 297 -23.36 -3.60 -7.79
N LYS A 298 -24.65 -3.48 -8.15
CA LYS A 298 -25.62 -4.57 -8.04
C LYS A 298 -25.20 -5.80 -8.84
N LYS A 299 -24.76 -5.59 -10.08
CA LYS A 299 -24.31 -6.70 -10.95
C LYS A 299 -23.02 -7.31 -10.42
N THR A 300 -22.04 -6.47 -10.03
CA THR A 300 -20.77 -6.89 -9.46
C THR A 300 -20.99 -7.74 -8.21
N GLY A 301 -21.77 -7.25 -7.27
CA GLY A 301 -22.08 -7.97 -6.02
C GLY A 301 -22.82 -9.28 -6.28
N SER A 302 -23.74 -9.31 -7.26
CA SER A 302 -24.44 -10.56 -7.64
C SER A 302 -23.48 -11.60 -8.20
N VAL A 303 -22.49 -11.20 -9.01
CA VAL A 303 -21.47 -12.13 -9.56
C VAL A 303 -20.61 -12.69 -8.43
N TRP A 304 -20.05 -11.81 -7.60
CA TRP A 304 -19.21 -12.24 -6.47
C TRP A 304 -19.96 -13.15 -5.49
N ASN A 305 -21.21 -12.79 -5.17
CA ASN A 305 -22.03 -13.66 -4.31
C ASN A 305 -22.26 -15.02 -4.92
N ALA A 306 -22.56 -15.10 -6.22
CA ALA A 306 -22.77 -16.37 -6.92
C ALA A 306 -21.48 -17.22 -6.94
N GLU A 307 -20.31 -16.62 -7.14
CA GLU A 307 -19.01 -17.30 -7.09
C GLU A 307 -18.74 -17.84 -5.68
N ALA A 308 -18.92 -17.02 -4.65
CA ALA A 308 -18.70 -17.42 -3.27
C ALA A 308 -19.65 -18.54 -2.84
N GLU A 309 -20.95 -18.40 -3.12
CA GLU A 309 -21.96 -19.44 -2.81
C GLU A 309 -21.68 -20.73 -3.59
N GLY A 310 -21.26 -20.62 -4.86
CA GLY A 310 -20.83 -21.76 -5.67
C GLY A 310 -19.65 -22.53 -5.06
N PHE A 311 -18.66 -21.80 -4.53
CA PHE A 311 -17.52 -22.39 -3.84
C PHE A 311 -17.90 -23.04 -2.50
N MET A 312 -18.84 -22.45 -1.76
CA MET A 312 -19.28 -22.87 -0.42
C MET A 312 -20.32 -24.02 -0.45
N ASN A 313 -20.85 -24.43 -1.58
CA ASN A 313 -22.04 -25.27 -1.70
C ASN A 313 -21.86 -26.76 -1.28
N LYS A 314 -20.72 -27.16 -0.73
CA LYS A 314 -20.43 -28.54 -0.27
C LYS A 314 -20.79 -28.73 1.21
N ARG A 315 -22.10 -28.74 1.49
CA ARG A 315 -22.62 -28.77 2.87
C ARG A 315 -22.16 -30.02 3.64
N ASP A 316 -22.20 -31.21 3.00
CA ASP A 316 -21.77 -32.45 3.65
C ASP A 316 -20.32 -32.41 4.14
N ALA A 317 -19.42 -31.74 3.39
CA ALA A 317 -18.03 -31.56 3.80
C ALA A 317 -17.90 -30.63 5.03
N ALA A 318 -18.72 -29.58 5.11
CA ALA A 318 -18.76 -28.70 6.27
C ALA A 318 -19.29 -29.42 7.51
N GLU A 319 -20.43 -30.11 7.40
CA GLU A 319 -21.04 -30.87 8.49
C GLU A 319 -20.12 -32.01 9.01
N GLY A 320 -19.44 -32.71 8.09
CA GLY A 320 -18.46 -33.73 8.45
C GLY A 320 -17.29 -33.20 9.28
N ASN A 321 -16.77 -32.01 8.96
CA ASN A 321 -15.71 -31.36 9.76
C ASN A 321 -16.22 -30.89 11.12
N LEU A 322 -17.43 -30.35 11.20
CA LEU A 322 -18.01 -29.83 12.45
C LEU A 322 -18.27 -30.94 13.46
N SER A 323 -18.64 -32.14 13.04
CA SER A 323 -18.95 -33.25 13.94
C SER A 323 -17.80 -33.65 14.87
N SER A 324 -16.56 -33.46 14.41
CA SER A 324 -15.35 -33.71 15.21
C SER A 324 -14.83 -32.47 15.96
N LEU A 325 -15.29 -31.29 15.60
CA LEU A 325 -14.79 -30.01 16.10
C LEU A 325 -15.63 -29.45 17.25
N LEU A 326 -16.97 -29.58 17.14
CA LEU A 326 -17.90 -28.95 18.06
C LEU A 326 -18.48 -29.96 19.07
N GLY A 327 -18.57 -29.50 20.33
CA GLY A 327 -19.28 -30.21 21.38
C GLY A 327 -20.74 -29.83 21.47
N PRO A 328 -21.61 -30.70 22.02
CA PRO A 328 -23.06 -30.42 22.12
C PRO A 328 -23.41 -29.25 23.05
N SER A 329 -22.50 -28.84 23.94
CA SER A 329 -22.65 -27.72 24.87
C SER A 329 -22.00 -26.41 24.43
N ASP A 330 -21.39 -26.37 23.23
CA ASP A 330 -20.72 -25.18 22.75
C ASP A 330 -21.71 -24.06 22.43
N GLY A 331 -21.58 -22.93 23.12
CA GLY A 331 -22.28 -21.69 22.76
C GLY A 331 -21.70 -21.04 21.51
N ASN A 332 -22.36 -20.02 20.99
CA ASN A 332 -21.97 -19.37 19.73
C ASN A 332 -20.50 -18.89 19.70
N ASP A 333 -20.02 -18.22 20.75
CA ASP A 333 -18.62 -17.75 20.84
C ASP A 333 -17.61 -18.94 20.80
N ALA A 334 -17.90 -20.01 21.55
CA ALA A 334 -17.04 -21.21 21.56
C ALA A 334 -16.99 -21.88 20.18
N LYS A 335 -18.14 -21.99 19.50
CA LYS A 335 -18.22 -22.49 18.13
C LYS A 335 -17.38 -21.64 17.17
N LEU A 336 -17.54 -20.31 17.23
CA LEU A 336 -16.81 -19.39 16.36
C LEU A 336 -15.30 -19.52 16.55
N ARG A 337 -14.80 -19.55 17.80
CA ARG A 337 -13.37 -19.69 18.09
C ARG A 337 -12.83 -21.04 17.60
N LYS A 338 -13.52 -22.13 17.84
CA LYS A 338 -13.09 -23.45 17.37
C LYS A 338 -13.03 -23.52 15.85
N ILE A 339 -14.02 -22.96 15.15
CA ILE A 339 -14.04 -22.89 13.69
C ILE A 339 -12.89 -21.99 13.19
N TYR A 340 -12.66 -20.85 13.87
CA TYR A 340 -11.58 -19.92 13.56
C TYR A 340 -10.21 -20.62 13.66
N ASP A 341 -9.93 -21.26 14.79
CA ASP A 341 -8.69 -21.99 15.03
C ASP A 341 -8.49 -23.13 14.00
N ARG A 342 -9.59 -23.83 13.63
CA ARG A 342 -9.55 -24.86 12.61
C ARG A 342 -9.14 -24.31 11.24
N VAL A 343 -9.70 -23.15 10.84
CA VAL A 343 -9.36 -22.52 9.56
C VAL A 343 -7.93 -21.97 9.59
N GLN A 344 -7.52 -21.31 10.67
CA GLN A 344 -6.15 -20.83 10.88
C GLN A 344 -5.11 -21.98 10.85
N SER A 345 -5.51 -23.22 11.16
CA SER A 345 -4.61 -24.37 11.09
C SER A 345 -4.39 -24.89 9.65
N LEU A 346 -5.15 -24.43 8.68
CA LEU A 346 -4.97 -24.77 7.27
C LEU A 346 -3.78 -23.99 6.68
N ARG A 347 -3.11 -24.62 5.73
CA ARG A 347 -2.00 -24.00 5.02
C ARG A 347 -2.51 -22.91 4.09
N ASN A 348 -1.94 -21.72 4.18
CA ASN A 348 -2.38 -20.55 3.43
C ASN A 348 -1.45 -20.23 2.27
N LEU A 349 -1.91 -20.48 1.06
CA LEU A 349 -1.10 -20.32 -0.15
C LEU A 349 -0.82 -18.83 -0.51
N SER A 350 -1.66 -17.88 -0.05
CA SER A 350 -1.47 -16.46 -0.30
C SER A 350 -0.26 -15.88 0.43
N TYR A 351 0.13 -16.50 1.52
CA TYR A 351 1.20 -16.03 2.41
C TYR A 351 2.48 -16.87 2.34
N GLU A 352 2.55 -17.83 1.44
CA GLU A 352 3.75 -18.63 1.23
C GLU A 352 4.79 -17.92 0.35
N PRO A 353 6.08 -18.27 0.49
CA PRO A 353 7.12 -17.79 -0.40
C PRO A 353 6.81 -18.07 -1.86
N LEU A 354 7.30 -17.19 -2.72
CA LEU A 354 7.13 -17.33 -4.15
C LEU A 354 7.83 -18.60 -4.65
N LYS A 355 7.05 -19.54 -5.15
CA LYS A 355 7.56 -20.77 -5.75
C LYS A 355 7.71 -20.61 -7.25
N SER A 356 8.77 -21.17 -7.80
CA SER A 356 8.95 -21.32 -9.24
C SER A 356 7.95 -22.34 -9.81
N GLU A 357 7.64 -22.27 -11.12
CA GLU A 357 6.79 -23.29 -11.76
C GLU A 357 7.28 -24.73 -11.57
N PRO A 358 8.60 -25.03 -11.61
CA PRO A 358 9.09 -26.38 -11.32
C PRO A 358 8.80 -26.84 -9.89
N GLU A 359 8.84 -25.93 -8.90
CA GLU A 359 8.52 -26.24 -7.51
C GLU A 359 7.03 -26.53 -7.34
N ILE A 360 6.14 -25.72 -7.92
CA ILE A 360 4.69 -25.96 -7.93
C ILE A 360 4.36 -27.33 -8.55
N LYS A 361 4.99 -27.65 -9.69
CA LYS A 361 4.82 -28.97 -10.35
C LYS A 361 5.36 -30.12 -9.51
N ARG A 362 6.45 -29.93 -8.77
CA ARG A 362 7.05 -30.93 -7.88
C ARG A 362 6.16 -31.24 -6.69
N GLU A 363 5.56 -30.21 -6.09
CA GLU A 363 4.65 -30.33 -4.94
C GLU A 363 3.29 -30.91 -5.33
N LYS A 364 2.97 -30.99 -6.63
CA LYS A 364 1.69 -31.51 -7.16
C LYS A 364 0.46 -30.83 -6.57
N GLU A 365 0.59 -29.55 -6.24
CA GLU A 365 -0.54 -28.74 -5.77
C GLU A 365 -1.66 -28.72 -6.83
N LYS A 366 -2.86 -29.04 -6.41
CA LYS A 366 -4.04 -29.01 -7.28
C LYS A 366 -4.87 -27.78 -6.95
N PRO A 367 -5.39 -27.06 -7.96
CA PRO A 367 -6.31 -25.96 -7.71
C PRO A 367 -7.52 -26.42 -6.90
N THR A 368 -7.93 -25.64 -5.92
CA THR A 368 -9.14 -25.84 -5.13
C THR A 368 -10.34 -25.27 -5.90
N ALA A 369 -11.41 -26.02 -5.99
CA ALA A 369 -12.62 -25.61 -6.71
C ALA A 369 -13.81 -25.36 -5.76
N ASN A 370 -13.71 -25.81 -4.52
CA ASN A 370 -14.76 -25.68 -3.50
C ASN A 370 -14.21 -25.99 -2.10
N ILE A 371 -15.01 -25.77 -1.06
CA ILE A 371 -14.60 -25.98 0.34
C ILE A 371 -14.23 -27.44 0.66
N ALA A 372 -14.80 -28.43 -0.02
CA ALA A 372 -14.44 -29.83 0.21
C ALA A 372 -12.99 -30.09 -0.20
N ASP A 373 -12.54 -29.51 -1.32
CA ASP A 373 -11.16 -29.57 -1.75
C ASP A 373 -10.20 -28.98 -0.71
N VAL A 374 -10.53 -27.79 -0.19
CA VAL A 374 -9.72 -27.11 0.84
C VAL A 374 -9.63 -27.95 2.11
N LEU A 375 -10.76 -28.39 2.63
CA LEU A 375 -10.83 -29.18 3.87
C LEU A 375 -10.13 -30.53 3.76
N GLN A 376 -10.24 -31.21 2.59
CA GLN A 376 -9.60 -32.51 2.32
C GLN A 376 -8.09 -32.36 2.12
N ARG A 377 -7.65 -31.34 1.38
CA ARG A 377 -6.24 -31.15 1.02
C ARG A 377 -5.45 -30.40 2.09
N GLY A 378 -6.14 -29.67 2.98
CA GLY A 378 -5.53 -28.94 4.08
C GLY A 378 -4.91 -27.59 3.69
N TYR A 379 -5.24 -27.05 2.50
CA TYR A 379 -4.75 -25.74 2.06
C TYR A 379 -5.78 -24.99 1.22
N GLY A 380 -5.65 -23.67 1.18
CA GLY A 380 -6.39 -22.75 0.34
C GLY A 380 -5.70 -21.40 0.25
N ASP A 381 -6.19 -20.51 -0.59
CA ASP A 381 -5.77 -19.10 -0.54
C ASP A 381 -6.57 -18.32 0.52
N HIS A 382 -6.24 -17.04 0.70
CA HIS A 382 -6.88 -16.17 1.69
C HIS A 382 -8.41 -16.15 1.56
N ASP A 383 -8.93 -15.86 0.37
CA ASP A 383 -10.38 -15.76 0.13
C ASP A 383 -11.07 -17.13 0.30
N GLU A 384 -10.41 -18.21 -0.15
CA GLU A 384 -10.90 -19.58 0.03
C GLU A 384 -11.02 -20.00 1.50
N LEU A 385 -10.05 -19.59 2.35
CA LEU A 385 -10.08 -19.86 3.79
C LEU A 385 -11.21 -19.09 4.47
N ASN A 386 -11.45 -17.84 4.09
CA ASN A 386 -12.57 -17.05 4.59
C ASN A 386 -13.92 -17.67 4.17
N ARG A 387 -14.03 -18.19 2.96
CA ARG A 387 -15.21 -18.95 2.49
C ARG A 387 -15.41 -20.25 3.25
N VAL A 388 -14.36 -20.98 3.56
CA VAL A 388 -14.43 -22.18 4.44
C VAL A 388 -14.98 -21.81 5.80
N PHE A 389 -14.49 -20.72 6.41
CA PHE A 389 -15.00 -20.25 7.70
C PHE A 389 -16.50 -19.97 7.65
N VAL A 390 -16.97 -19.21 6.65
CA VAL A 390 -18.38 -18.86 6.49
C VAL A 390 -19.23 -20.11 6.30
N ALA A 391 -18.79 -21.07 5.48
CA ALA A 391 -19.51 -22.31 5.27
C ALA A 391 -19.64 -23.15 6.55
N LEU A 392 -18.55 -23.30 7.32
CA LEU A 392 -18.56 -23.98 8.61
C LEU A 392 -19.44 -23.26 9.63
N ALA A 393 -19.34 -21.94 9.74
CA ALA A 393 -20.14 -21.15 10.67
C ALA A 393 -21.64 -21.27 10.38
N ARG A 394 -22.05 -21.16 9.10
CA ARG A 394 -23.43 -21.35 8.67
C ARG A 394 -23.95 -22.76 8.95
N SER A 395 -23.13 -23.79 8.68
CA SER A 395 -23.50 -25.19 9.01
C SER A 395 -23.62 -25.43 10.51
N ALA A 396 -22.91 -24.63 11.36
CA ALA A 396 -23.04 -24.63 12.81
C ALA A 396 -24.26 -23.82 13.33
N GLY A 397 -25.07 -23.22 12.44
CA GLY A 397 -26.24 -22.43 12.75
C GLY A 397 -25.96 -20.95 13.07
N LEU A 398 -24.79 -20.44 12.69
CA LEU A 398 -24.39 -19.05 12.93
C LEU A 398 -24.66 -18.19 11.70
N ASP A 399 -24.98 -16.90 11.92
CA ASP A 399 -25.21 -15.93 10.84
C ASP A 399 -23.86 -15.30 10.41
N ALA A 400 -23.24 -15.90 9.39
CA ALA A 400 -21.96 -15.46 8.84
C ALA A 400 -22.09 -15.13 7.35
N THR A 401 -21.40 -14.07 6.91
CA THR A 401 -21.38 -13.63 5.52
C THR A 401 -20.01 -13.11 5.13
N LEU A 402 -19.73 -13.05 3.83
CA LEU A 402 -18.53 -12.44 3.28
C LEU A 402 -18.76 -10.95 3.02
N VAL A 403 -17.70 -10.18 3.16
CA VAL A 403 -17.65 -8.75 2.83
C VAL A 403 -16.42 -8.52 1.97
N LYS A 404 -16.61 -8.02 0.74
CA LYS A 404 -15.52 -7.50 -0.08
C LYS A 404 -15.20 -6.09 0.40
N VAL A 405 -13.94 -5.82 0.75
CA VAL A 405 -13.50 -4.55 1.32
C VAL A 405 -12.36 -3.90 0.53
N ALA A 406 -12.23 -2.59 0.64
CA ALA A 406 -11.05 -1.87 0.19
C ALA A 406 -9.89 -2.11 1.17
N GLU A 407 -8.66 -1.98 0.68
CA GLU A 407 -7.44 -1.96 1.49
C GLU A 407 -6.94 -0.51 1.56
N ARG A 408 -7.05 0.13 2.73
CA ARG A 408 -6.79 1.58 2.88
C ARG A 408 -5.32 1.99 2.77
N ASP A 409 -4.41 1.03 2.76
CA ASP A 409 -3.00 1.23 2.43
C ASP A 409 -2.74 1.32 0.91
N LYS A 410 -3.72 0.90 0.09
CA LYS A 410 -3.65 0.93 -1.38
C LYS A 410 -4.47 2.07 -1.97
N SER A 411 -5.76 2.15 -1.63
CA SER A 411 -6.68 3.17 -2.14
C SER A 411 -7.96 3.22 -1.32
N TYR A 412 -8.68 4.34 -1.40
CA TYR A 412 -10.00 4.47 -0.79
C TYR A 412 -11.10 4.09 -1.77
N PHE A 413 -12.19 3.53 -1.25
CA PHE A 413 -13.33 3.18 -2.07
C PHE A 413 -14.12 4.42 -2.50
N GLU A 414 -14.32 4.55 -3.80
CA GLU A 414 -15.20 5.56 -4.40
C GLU A 414 -16.26 4.90 -5.27
N LYS A 415 -17.52 5.00 -4.88
CA LYS A 415 -18.63 4.39 -5.60
C LYS A 415 -18.72 4.85 -7.05
N THR A 416 -18.24 6.05 -7.35
CA THR A 416 -18.22 6.64 -8.71
C THR A 416 -17.17 6.03 -9.64
N LYS A 417 -16.14 5.40 -9.10
CA LYS A 417 -15.14 4.66 -9.88
C LYS A 417 -15.69 3.27 -10.23
N LEU A 418 -16.07 3.04 -11.47
CA LEU A 418 -16.72 1.81 -11.94
C LEU A 418 -15.70 0.68 -12.17
N THR A 419 -14.94 0.34 -11.14
CA THR A 419 -13.99 -0.77 -11.15
C THR A 419 -14.13 -1.65 -9.93
N MET A 420 -14.23 -2.95 -10.16
CA MET A 420 -14.30 -3.96 -9.11
C MET A 420 -12.99 -4.08 -8.30
N TRP A 421 -11.87 -3.63 -8.86
CA TRP A 421 -10.53 -3.72 -8.25
C TRP A 421 -10.33 -2.82 -7.03
N GLN A 422 -11.31 -1.99 -6.69
CA GLN A 422 -11.30 -1.20 -5.45
C GLN A 422 -11.54 -2.06 -4.20
N LEU A 423 -12.34 -3.13 -4.31
CA LEU A 423 -12.67 -4.04 -3.22
C LEU A 423 -11.84 -5.31 -3.38
N ARG A 424 -10.63 -5.29 -2.82
CA ARG A 424 -9.56 -6.26 -3.11
C ARG A 424 -9.51 -7.41 -2.11
N SER A 425 -9.86 -7.16 -0.85
CA SER A 425 -9.84 -8.14 0.22
C SER A 425 -11.24 -8.73 0.46
N GLU A 426 -11.33 -9.94 0.98
CA GLU A 426 -12.57 -10.62 1.33
C GLU A 426 -12.49 -11.06 2.79
N ILE A 427 -13.23 -10.42 3.67
CA ILE A 427 -13.29 -10.72 5.10
C ILE A 427 -14.65 -11.27 5.50
N VAL A 428 -14.79 -11.68 6.74
CA VAL A 428 -16.02 -12.29 7.29
C VAL A 428 -16.73 -11.32 8.22
N LEU A 429 -18.05 -11.24 8.10
CA LEU A 429 -18.95 -10.63 9.06
C LEU A 429 -19.82 -11.69 9.72
N VAL A 430 -19.76 -11.79 11.05
CA VAL A 430 -20.66 -12.63 11.86
C VAL A 430 -21.62 -11.71 12.62
N ARG A 431 -22.91 -12.08 12.62
CA ARG A 431 -23.94 -11.38 13.38
C ARG A 431 -24.52 -12.27 14.47
N ASP A 432 -24.57 -11.75 15.69
CA ASP A 432 -25.21 -12.39 16.83
C ASP A 432 -26.16 -11.39 17.50
N GLY A 433 -27.42 -11.43 17.13
CA GLY A 433 -28.40 -10.41 17.46
C GLY A 433 -28.04 -9.06 16.82
N SER A 434 -27.81 -8.05 17.66
CA SER A 434 -27.38 -6.71 17.24
C SER A 434 -25.87 -6.53 17.16
N LYS A 435 -25.09 -7.52 17.60
CA LYS A 435 -23.62 -7.46 17.58
C LYS A 435 -23.09 -7.91 16.22
N GLU A 436 -22.26 -7.08 15.62
CA GLU A 436 -21.49 -7.40 14.43
C GLU A 436 -20.04 -7.64 14.82
N LEU A 437 -19.47 -8.71 14.29
CA LEU A 437 -18.09 -9.11 14.51
C LEU A 437 -17.41 -9.33 13.16
N TYR A 438 -16.40 -8.52 12.85
CA TYR A 438 -15.55 -8.70 11.70
C TYR A 438 -14.39 -9.62 12.05
N LEU A 439 -14.09 -10.56 11.16
CA LEU A 439 -13.06 -11.59 11.33
C LEU A 439 -12.31 -11.77 10.02
N ASP A 440 -11.04 -12.15 10.12
CA ASP A 440 -10.25 -12.57 8.97
C ASP A 440 -9.40 -13.82 9.28
N PRO A 441 -10.02 -15.01 9.29
CA PRO A 441 -9.29 -16.26 9.43
C PRO A 441 -8.39 -16.58 8.22
N GLY A 442 -8.57 -15.90 7.09
CA GLY A 442 -7.72 -15.99 5.90
C GLY A 442 -6.36 -15.30 6.06
N THR A 443 -6.18 -14.41 7.03
CA THR A 443 -4.88 -13.85 7.36
C THR A 443 -4.20 -14.67 8.46
N PRO A 444 -2.99 -15.26 8.20
CA PRO A 444 -2.27 -16.04 9.21
C PRO A 444 -2.03 -15.23 10.47
N PHE A 445 -2.10 -15.88 11.63
CA PHE A 445 -1.86 -15.28 12.95
C PHE A 445 -2.80 -14.13 13.32
N CYS A 446 -3.79 -13.78 12.50
CA CYS A 446 -4.76 -12.76 12.86
C CYS A 446 -5.54 -13.20 14.10
N PRO A 447 -5.57 -12.42 15.21
CA PRO A 447 -6.30 -12.81 16.40
C PRO A 447 -7.82 -12.84 16.16
N PHE A 448 -8.53 -13.74 16.84
CA PHE A 448 -9.99 -13.74 16.79
C PHE A 448 -10.58 -12.41 17.28
N GLY A 449 -11.43 -11.79 16.46
CA GLY A 449 -12.03 -10.48 16.75
C GLY A 449 -11.21 -9.29 16.25
N VAL A 450 -10.10 -9.55 15.57
CA VAL A 450 -9.26 -8.56 14.90
C VAL A 450 -9.33 -8.80 13.39
N ILE A 451 -9.24 -7.76 12.59
CA ILE A 451 -8.96 -7.81 11.16
C ILE A 451 -7.68 -6.99 10.90
N PRO A 452 -6.92 -7.26 9.84
CA PRO A 452 -5.75 -6.44 9.48
C PRO A 452 -6.12 -4.96 9.41
N TRP A 453 -5.19 -4.08 9.82
CA TRP A 453 -5.49 -2.65 9.91
C TRP A 453 -5.85 -2.04 8.55
N GLU A 454 -5.36 -2.61 7.46
CA GLU A 454 -5.66 -2.21 6.08
C GLU A 454 -7.15 -2.32 5.76
N ASP A 455 -7.83 -3.29 6.38
CA ASP A 455 -9.24 -3.61 6.20
C ASP A 455 -10.16 -2.92 7.23
N THR A 456 -9.58 -2.11 8.16
CA THR A 456 -10.36 -1.38 9.19
C THR A 456 -10.79 0.00 8.72
N THR A 457 -11.99 0.42 9.15
CA THR A 457 -12.56 1.75 8.83
C THR A 457 -12.63 2.03 7.32
N VAL A 458 -12.88 0.98 6.54
CA VAL A 458 -13.02 1.05 5.09
C VAL A 458 -14.44 0.70 4.65
N MET A 459 -14.80 1.18 3.46
CA MET A 459 -16.05 0.76 2.83
C MET A 459 -15.89 -0.65 2.25
N GLY A 460 -16.91 -1.47 2.47
CA GLY A 460 -17.03 -2.80 1.90
C GLY A 460 -18.42 -3.07 1.36
N MET A 461 -18.60 -4.20 0.72
CA MET A 461 -19.86 -4.66 0.15
C MET A 461 -20.16 -6.09 0.65
N ARG A 462 -21.28 -6.23 1.35
CA ARG A 462 -21.76 -7.53 1.82
C ARG A 462 -22.27 -8.37 0.66
N LEU A 463 -21.93 -9.65 0.65
CA LEU A 463 -22.29 -10.59 -0.41
C LEU A 463 -23.56 -11.41 -0.14
N ASP A 464 -24.30 -11.13 0.94
CA ASP A 464 -25.50 -11.88 1.33
C ASP A 464 -26.82 -11.23 0.86
N LYS A 465 -26.76 -10.08 0.20
CA LYS A 465 -27.94 -9.30 -0.21
C LYS A 465 -27.96 -9.02 -1.72
N ASN A 466 -29.16 -8.95 -2.25
CA ASN A 466 -29.40 -8.45 -3.61
C ASN A 466 -30.61 -7.48 -3.56
N PRO A 467 -30.38 -6.16 -3.76
CA PRO A 467 -29.12 -5.50 -4.11
C PRO A 467 -28.08 -5.59 -2.98
N PRO A 468 -26.78 -5.50 -3.33
CA PRO A 468 -25.70 -5.53 -2.34
C PRO A 468 -25.80 -4.32 -1.40
N VAL A 469 -25.41 -4.54 -0.15
CA VAL A 469 -25.39 -3.50 0.89
C VAL A 469 -23.95 -3.10 1.15
N PHE A 470 -23.68 -1.79 1.05
CA PHE A 470 -22.41 -1.23 1.47
C PHE A 470 -22.38 -1.09 2.99
N VAL A 471 -21.25 -1.46 3.56
CA VAL A 471 -20.99 -1.36 5.00
C VAL A 471 -19.63 -0.71 5.24
N SER A 472 -19.45 -0.13 6.43
CA SER A 472 -18.13 0.28 6.90
C SER A 472 -17.62 -0.77 7.89
N THR A 473 -16.37 -1.19 7.74
CA THR A 473 -15.74 -2.09 8.72
C THR A 473 -15.50 -1.37 10.04
N ALA A 474 -15.32 -2.14 11.12
CA ALA A 474 -15.10 -1.60 12.44
C ALA A 474 -13.80 -0.78 12.52
N SER A 475 -13.82 0.28 13.34
CA SER A 475 -12.64 1.00 13.76
C SER A 475 -11.93 0.23 14.86
N LEU A 476 -10.61 0.32 14.91
CA LEU A 476 -9.81 -0.16 16.04
C LEU A 476 -9.80 0.89 17.17
N ASN A 477 -9.74 0.42 18.42
CA ASN A 477 -9.44 1.27 19.55
C ASN A 477 -7.96 1.18 19.89
N ALA A 478 -7.39 2.22 20.49
CA ALA A 478 -5.98 2.23 20.84
C ALA A 478 -5.58 1.08 21.80
N ASP A 479 -6.49 0.70 22.71
CA ASP A 479 -6.25 -0.38 23.68
C ASP A 479 -6.21 -1.78 23.04
N ASP A 480 -6.71 -1.94 21.81
CA ASP A 480 -6.70 -3.22 21.10
C ASP A 480 -5.30 -3.54 20.52
N SER A 481 -4.42 -2.55 20.40
CA SER A 481 -3.06 -2.69 19.84
C SER A 481 -2.04 -2.01 20.75
N ALA A 482 -1.23 -2.80 21.44
CA ALA A 482 -0.30 -2.25 22.41
C ALA A 482 1.07 -2.91 22.41
N ILE A 483 2.10 -2.11 22.75
CA ILE A 483 3.43 -2.57 23.14
C ILE A 483 3.65 -2.19 24.61
N SER A 484 3.90 -3.18 25.46
CA SER A 484 4.35 -2.98 26.85
C SER A 484 5.80 -3.42 26.98
N ARG A 485 6.68 -2.52 27.41
CA ARG A 485 8.12 -2.79 27.64
C ARG A 485 8.40 -2.64 29.12
N LYS A 486 8.80 -3.75 29.77
CA LYS A 486 9.17 -3.80 31.20
C LYS A 486 10.64 -4.12 31.34
N ALA A 487 11.41 -3.25 31.97
CA ALA A 487 12.83 -3.43 32.21
C ALA A 487 13.10 -3.52 33.72
N ASP A 488 13.86 -4.53 34.12
CA ASP A 488 14.41 -4.69 35.50
C ASP A 488 15.94 -4.78 35.40
N LEU A 489 16.59 -3.68 35.79
CA LEU A 489 18.01 -3.46 35.57
C LEU A 489 18.73 -3.15 36.87
N GLN A 490 20.04 -3.39 36.89
CA GLN A 490 20.95 -3.01 37.98
C GLN A 490 21.98 -2.00 37.45
N LEU A 491 22.09 -0.86 38.10
CA LEU A 491 23.19 0.08 37.88
C LEU A 491 24.43 -0.40 38.61
N LYS A 492 25.54 -0.55 37.88
CA LYS A 492 26.84 -0.93 38.41
C LYS A 492 27.70 0.28 38.75
N GLY A 493 28.73 0.08 39.58
CA GLY A 493 29.64 1.15 40.01
C GLY A 493 30.44 1.80 38.88
N ASP A 494 30.58 1.15 37.75
CA ASP A 494 31.23 1.68 36.52
C ASP A 494 30.26 2.48 35.60
N GLY A 495 29.03 2.67 36.04
CA GLY A 495 28.01 3.36 35.28
C GLY A 495 27.31 2.50 34.24
N SER A 496 27.65 1.22 34.11
CA SER A 496 26.90 0.30 33.23
C SER A 496 25.58 -0.13 33.86
N VAL A 497 24.59 -0.50 33.03
CA VAL A 497 23.37 -1.18 33.50
C VAL A 497 23.25 -2.52 32.82
N GLU A 498 22.71 -3.50 33.54
CA GLU A 498 22.50 -4.86 33.07
C GLU A 498 21.24 -5.44 33.70
N GLY A 499 20.52 -6.28 32.96
CA GLY A 499 19.32 -6.95 33.45
C GLY A 499 18.42 -7.49 32.36
N THR A 500 17.13 -7.58 32.67
CA THR A 500 16.13 -8.19 31.77
C THR A 500 15.13 -7.16 31.26
N ILE A 501 14.68 -7.39 30.03
CA ILE A 501 13.55 -6.67 29.44
C ILE A 501 12.52 -7.71 28.98
N GLU A 502 11.27 -7.49 29.34
CA GLU A 502 10.13 -8.20 28.77
C GLU A 502 9.34 -7.24 27.88
N VAL A 503 9.06 -7.68 26.65
CA VAL A 503 8.23 -6.94 25.70
C VAL A 503 7.01 -7.77 25.35
N THR A 504 5.84 -7.18 25.54
CA THR A 504 4.54 -7.78 25.21
C THR A 504 3.88 -6.98 24.09
N PHE A 505 3.49 -7.68 23.02
CA PHE A 505 2.77 -7.13 21.88
C PHE A 505 1.35 -7.69 21.84
N THR A 506 0.36 -6.85 21.54
CA THR A 506 -1.05 -7.24 21.35
C THR A 506 -1.63 -6.64 20.07
N GLY A 507 -2.73 -7.22 19.59
CA GLY A 507 -3.46 -6.71 18.40
C GLY A 507 -2.60 -6.61 17.17
N GLN A 508 -2.64 -5.47 16.48
CA GLN A 508 -1.84 -5.21 15.28
C GLN A 508 -0.33 -5.27 15.58
N GLU A 509 0.09 -4.75 16.72
CA GLU A 509 1.49 -4.80 17.15
C GLU A 509 2.04 -6.23 17.28
N ALA A 510 1.19 -7.22 17.55
CA ALA A 510 1.56 -8.63 17.57
C ALA A 510 1.42 -9.30 16.19
N LEU A 511 0.49 -8.81 15.36
CA LEU A 511 0.23 -9.36 14.03
C LEU A 511 1.36 -9.05 13.07
N ASP A 512 1.83 -7.79 13.03
CA ASP A 512 2.87 -7.33 12.11
C ASP A 512 4.17 -8.16 12.22
N PRO A 513 4.80 -8.33 13.41
CA PRO A 513 5.99 -9.17 13.53
C PRO A 513 5.75 -10.62 13.11
N ARG A 514 4.58 -11.18 13.44
CA ARG A 514 4.22 -12.55 13.05
C ARG A 514 4.12 -12.73 11.56
N LEU A 515 3.56 -11.75 10.85
CA LEU A 515 3.44 -11.77 9.39
C LEU A 515 4.79 -11.53 8.71
N ASP A 516 5.59 -10.60 9.21
CA ASP A 516 6.91 -10.29 8.65
C ASP A 516 7.82 -11.52 8.66
N GLU A 517 7.83 -12.26 9.79
CA GLU A 517 8.70 -13.41 10.01
C GLU A 517 7.94 -14.76 9.93
N ARG A 518 6.81 -14.81 9.20
CA ARG A 518 5.95 -16.01 9.09
C ARG A 518 6.71 -17.23 8.55
N ASP A 519 7.58 -17.02 7.55
CA ASP A 519 8.35 -18.06 6.87
C ASP A 519 9.76 -18.24 7.43
N ALA A 520 10.14 -17.40 8.41
CA ALA A 520 11.46 -17.43 9.01
C ALA A 520 11.68 -18.65 9.89
N ASP A 521 12.90 -19.13 9.93
CA ASP A 521 13.32 -20.12 10.92
C ASP A 521 13.52 -19.48 12.30
N GLU A 522 13.80 -20.31 13.29
CA GLU A 522 13.98 -19.85 14.69
C GLU A 522 15.15 -18.86 14.81
N ALA A 523 16.24 -19.06 14.06
CA ALA A 523 17.40 -18.19 14.11
C ALA A 523 17.10 -16.82 13.50
N ALA A 524 16.39 -16.77 12.38
CA ALA A 524 15.96 -15.52 11.74
C ALA A 524 14.97 -14.75 12.64
N ARG A 525 13.98 -15.42 13.23
CA ARG A 525 13.06 -14.81 14.22
C ARG A 525 13.80 -14.26 15.43
N LYS A 526 14.79 -15.01 15.96
CA LYS A 526 15.65 -14.52 17.05
C LYS A 526 16.36 -13.23 16.66
N ASN A 527 16.97 -13.20 15.49
CA ASN A 527 17.67 -12.01 15.00
C ASN A 527 16.71 -10.82 14.79
N TYR A 528 15.55 -11.06 14.19
CA TYR A 528 14.52 -10.03 14.00
C TYR A 528 14.09 -9.41 15.35
N MET A 529 13.75 -10.24 16.33
CA MET A 529 13.31 -9.77 17.65
C MET A 529 14.42 -9.01 18.40
N GLN A 530 15.68 -9.44 18.28
CA GLN A 530 16.81 -8.72 18.84
C GLN A 530 17.02 -7.36 18.19
N GLU A 531 16.91 -7.30 16.86
CA GLU A 531 17.05 -6.06 16.12
C GLU A 531 15.91 -5.09 16.41
N LEU A 532 14.69 -5.57 16.54
CA LEU A 532 13.54 -4.78 16.93
C LEU A 532 13.77 -4.07 18.27
N LEU A 533 14.26 -4.80 19.30
CA LEU A 533 14.59 -4.18 20.59
C LEU A 533 15.77 -3.21 20.48
N ARG A 534 16.81 -3.52 19.70
CA ARG A 534 17.99 -2.63 19.51
C ARG A 534 17.61 -1.27 18.94
N GLN A 535 16.60 -1.21 18.08
CA GLN A 535 16.13 0.06 17.51
C GLN A 535 15.61 1.03 18.58
N TRP A 536 15.12 0.54 19.70
CA TRP A 536 14.57 1.35 20.80
C TRP A 536 15.59 1.71 21.87
N LEU A 537 16.69 0.96 21.96
CA LEU A 537 17.72 1.12 22.99
C LEU A 537 18.86 2.05 22.52
N PRO A 538 19.69 2.56 23.46
CA PRO A 538 20.96 3.21 23.12
C PRO A 538 21.83 2.33 22.22
N ALA A 539 22.58 2.96 21.30
CA ALA A 539 23.37 2.22 20.30
C ALA A 539 24.44 1.27 20.89
N ALA A 540 24.93 1.56 22.11
CA ALA A 540 25.91 0.74 22.81
C ALA A 540 25.31 -0.51 23.48
N ALA A 541 23.99 -0.68 23.45
CA ALA A 541 23.32 -1.79 24.10
C ALA A 541 23.66 -3.13 23.42
N THR A 542 24.03 -4.13 24.21
CA THR A 542 24.03 -5.53 23.82
C THR A 542 22.67 -6.12 24.12
N VAL A 543 22.12 -6.89 23.20
CA VAL A 543 20.78 -7.48 23.32
C VAL A 543 20.87 -8.96 23.00
N GLU A 544 20.39 -9.79 23.90
CA GLU A 544 20.29 -11.23 23.73
C GLU A 544 18.86 -11.70 24.02
N LEU A 545 18.17 -12.24 23.00
CA LEU A 545 16.86 -12.86 23.19
C LEU A 545 17.01 -14.16 24.00
N GLN A 546 16.39 -14.23 25.15
CA GLN A 546 16.37 -15.41 26.01
C GLN A 546 15.21 -16.34 25.71
N LYS A 547 14.02 -15.74 25.45
CA LYS A 547 12.79 -16.49 25.23
C LYS A 547 11.82 -15.68 24.38
N VAL A 548 11.10 -16.34 23.52
CA VAL A 548 9.86 -15.87 22.89
C VAL A 548 8.80 -16.96 23.05
N ASN A 549 7.56 -16.60 23.32
CA ASN A 549 6.48 -17.58 23.43
C ASN A 549 6.10 -18.15 22.05
N ASP A 550 5.11 -19.04 22.02
CA ASP A 550 4.69 -19.69 20.78
C ASP A 550 4.26 -18.65 19.73
N TRP A 551 5.04 -18.58 18.65
CA TRP A 551 4.84 -17.67 17.53
C TRP A 551 3.47 -17.87 16.84
N LYS A 552 3.00 -19.11 16.84
CA LYS A 552 1.75 -19.50 16.17
C LYS A 552 0.51 -19.32 17.03
N ALA A 553 0.66 -19.08 18.32
CA ALA A 553 -0.45 -18.89 19.24
C ALA A 553 -1.07 -17.49 19.08
N SER A 554 -1.80 -17.26 17.98
CA SER A 554 -2.40 -15.96 17.62
C SER A 554 -3.42 -15.44 18.64
N SER A 555 -4.05 -16.33 19.39
CA SER A 555 -4.98 -15.98 20.50
C SER A 555 -4.29 -15.40 21.74
N LEU A 556 -2.96 -15.48 21.84
CA LEU A 556 -2.18 -14.97 22.92
C LEU A 556 -1.33 -13.76 22.50
N PRO A 557 -1.00 -12.84 23.41
CA PRO A 557 0.01 -11.83 23.15
C PRO A 557 1.32 -12.45 22.68
N LEU A 558 2.08 -11.75 21.84
CA LEU A 558 3.47 -12.12 21.54
C LEU A 558 4.36 -11.56 22.65
N VAL A 559 5.06 -12.41 23.39
CA VAL A 559 5.89 -12.03 24.54
C VAL A 559 7.32 -12.47 24.29
N ALA A 560 8.26 -11.53 24.42
CA ALA A 560 9.69 -11.79 24.29
C ALA A 560 10.45 -11.29 25.51
N THR A 561 11.38 -12.12 26.04
CA THR A 561 12.25 -11.78 27.16
C THR A 561 13.69 -11.71 26.69
N TYR A 562 14.37 -10.65 27.08
CA TYR A 562 15.75 -10.37 26.69
C TYR A 562 16.64 -10.16 27.91
N HIS A 563 17.91 -10.51 27.77
CA HIS A 563 18.99 -10.00 28.60
C HIS A 563 19.69 -8.86 27.89
N ILE A 564 19.95 -7.76 28.58
CA ILE A 564 20.65 -6.60 28.02
C ILE A 564 21.80 -6.15 28.90
N ALA A 565 22.83 -5.54 28.30
CA ALA A 565 23.84 -4.77 29.01
C ALA A 565 24.16 -3.50 28.22
N ILE A 566 24.24 -2.37 28.91
CA ILE A 566 24.55 -1.06 28.30
C ILE A 566 25.74 -0.46 29.06
N PRO A 567 26.94 -0.43 28.45
CA PRO A 567 28.11 0.19 29.06
C PRO A 567 27.95 1.70 29.16
N ALA A 568 28.48 2.30 30.23
CA ALA A 568 28.48 3.76 30.42
C ALA A 568 27.10 4.41 30.28
N TYR A 569 26.03 3.74 30.72
CA TYR A 569 24.65 4.26 30.66
C TYR A 569 24.48 5.45 31.60
N ALA A 570 25.09 5.40 32.79
CA ALA A 570 25.19 6.52 33.73
C ALA A 570 26.58 7.15 33.66
N ALA A 571 26.63 8.47 33.77
CA ALA A 571 27.88 9.24 33.82
C ALA A 571 28.13 9.77 35.21
N THR A 572 29.31 9.46 35.82
CA THR A 572 29.70 9.96 37.15
C THR A 572 30.65 11.14 37.01
N THR A 573 30.34 12.26 37.67
CA THR A 573 31.15 13.46 37.70
C THR A 573 31.32 13.91 39.16
N GLY A 574 32.49 13.66 39.77
CA GLY A 574 32.75 13.95 41.16
C GLY A 574 31.84 13.13 42.12
N HIS A 575 30.96 13.82 42.86
CA HIS A 575 29.99 13.18 43.76
C HIS A 575 28.58 12.97 43.17
N GLU A 576 28.40 13.28 41.90
CA GLU A 576 27.10 13.17 41.22
C GLU A 576 27.16 12.11 40.14
N THR A 577 26.09 11.34 40.02
CA THR A 577 25.86 10.38 38.94
C THR A 577 24.61 10.78 38.19
N ILE A 578 24.79 11.01 36.88
CA ILE A 578 23.72 11.38 35.97
C ILE A 578 23.20 10.11 35.30
N LEU A 579 21.93 9.76 35.55
CA LEU A 579 21.29 8.55 35.06
C LEU A 579 20.12 8.89 34.18
N PRO A 580 20.15 8.54 32.86
CA PRO A 580 19.00 8.72 31.97
C PRO A 580 17.79 7.91 32.43
N THR A 581 16.58 8.51 32.35
CA THR A 581 15.32 7.83 32.69
C THR A 581 14.60 7.25 31.50
N ALA A 582 14.99 7.67 30.27
CA ALA A 582 14.35 7.31 29.03
C ALA A 582 15.08 6.16 28.32
N LEU A 583 15.02 4.95 28.88
CA LEU A 583 15.69 3.77 28.31
C LEU A 583 15.27 3.51 26.83
N PHE A 584 13.99 3.63 26.53
CA PHE A 584 13.41 3.39 25.20
C PHE A 584 13.18 4.69 24.42
N ALA A 585 13.96 5.74 24.65
CA ALA A 585 13.77 7.05 24.05
C ALA A 585 13.70 7.05 22.52
N ARG A 586 14.43 6.14 21.86
CA ARG A 586 14.46 6.03 20.40
C ARG A 586 13.14 5.54 19.80
N ALA A 587 12.32 4.83 20.58
CA ALA A 587 10.99 4.42 20.16
C ALA A 587 10.02 5.60 19.96
N TYR A 588 10.36 6.77 20.53
CA TYR A 588 9.54 8.00 20.46
C TYR A 588 10.14 9.06 19.55
N ALA A 589 11.04 8.69 18.65
CA ALA A 589 11.59 9.63 17.67
C ALA A 589 10.46 10.17 16.77
N SER A 590 10.44 11.51 16.60
CA SER A 590 9.41 12.13 15.76
C SER A 590 9.67 11.86 14.27
N PRO A 591 8.70 11.33 13.52
CA PRO A 591 8.81 11.20 12.07
C PRO A 591 8.59 12.54 11.35
N PHE A 592 8.18 13.60 12.06
CA PHE A 592 7.76 14.88 11.51
C PHE A 592 8.86 15.94 11.63
N VAL A 593 9.94 15.80 10.84
CA VAL A 593 11.09 16.73 10.84
C VAL A 593 10.85 17.98 9.98
N ASP A 594 10.18 17.83 8.85
CA ASP A 594 9.94 18.93 7.92
C ASP A 594 9.00 19.98 8.51
N PRO A 595 9.25 21.28 8.26
CA PRO A 595 8.41 22.35 8.81
C PRO A 595 7.04 22.47 8.11
N ARG A 596 6.90 21.93 6.92
CA ARG A 596 5.68 22.01 6.09
C ARG A 596 5.30 20.63 5.55
N ARG A 597 4.00 20.45 5.35
CA ARG A 597 3.40 19.22 4.83
C ARG A 597 2.23 19.58 3.91
N LYS A 598 2.03 18.78 2.86
CA LYS A 598 0.92 18.94 1.90
C LYS A 598 -0.17 17.91 2.08
N SER A 599 0.21 16.67 2.38
CA SER A 599 -0.74 15.56 2.51
C SER A 599 -1.28 15.41 3.93
N ASN A 600 -2.45 14.81 4.09
CA ASN A 600 -2.95 14.36 5.38
C ASN A 600 -1.98 13.36 6.01
N ILE A 601 -2.05 13.18 7.33
CA ILE A 601 -1.30 12.15 8.05
C ILE A 601 -2.23 10.97 8.22
N ILE A 602 -1.76 9.77 7.87
CA ILE A 602 -2.49 8.52 8.04
C ILE A 602 -1.61 7.57 8.84
N PHE A 603 -1.92 7.41 10.11
CA PHE A 603 -1.30 6.36 10.92
C PHE A 603 -1.92 5.00 10.55
N PRO A 604 -1.16 3.89 10.65
CA PRO A 604 -1.72 2.57 10.38
C PRO A 604 -2.95 2.26 11.26
N TYR A 605 -2.88 2.51 12.55
CA TYR A 605 -3.95 2.26 13.52
C TYR A 605 -3.73 3.05 14.80
N PRO A 606 -4.78 3.22 15.66
CA PRO A 606 -4.63 3.69 17.03
C PRO A 606 -3.86 2.66 17.89
N TYR A 607 -3.02 3.11 18.84
CA TYR A 607 -2.21 2.21 19.67
C TYR A 607 -1.84 2.80 21.02
N VAL A 608 -1.37 1.94 21.93
CA VAL A 608 -0.81 2.33 23.24
C VAL A 608 0.58 1.72 23.39
N HIS A 609 1.59 2.55 23.66
CA HIS A 609 2.92 2.10 24.06
C HIS A 609 3.19 2.49 25.50
N THR A 610 3.60 1.51 26.32
CA THR A 610 3.89 1.72 27.74
C THR A 610 5.29 1.21 28.08
N ASP A 611 6.05 2.02 28.80
CA ASP A 611 7.36 1.66 29.36
C ASP A 611 7.31 1.67 30.88
N GLU A 612 7.80 0.62 31.49
CA GLU A 612 8.03 0.50 32.92
C GLU A 612 9.50 0.10 33.13
N VAL A 613 10.31 1.01 33.64
CA VAL A 613 11.73 0.80 33.84
C VAL A 613 12.04 0.88 35.32
N ALA A 614 12.54 -0.21 35.89
CA ALA A 614 13.06 -0.28 37.25
C ALA A 614 14.60 -0.42 37.19
N ILE A 615 15.33 0.49 37.84
CA ILE A 615 16.80 0.42 37.94
C ILE A 615 17.21 0.39 39.43
N THR A 616 17.71 -0.73 39.88
CA THR A 616 18.27 -0.86 41.23
C THR A 616 19.59 -0.08 41.32
N LEU A 617 19.65 0.84 42.27
CA LEU A 617 20.80 1.71 42.49
C LEU A 617 21.83 1.05 43.45
N PRO A 618 23.14 1.28 43.23
CA PRO A 618 24.16 0.88 44.19
C PRO A 618 23.93 1.52 45.55
N PRO A 619 24.31 0.81 46.66
CA PRO A 619 24.26 1.42 47.97
C PRO A 619 25.01 2.75 48.08
N GLY A 620 24.47 3.72 48.81
CA GLY A 620 25.08 5.04 49.00
C GLY A 620 24.73 6.07 47.96
N LEU A 621 23.92 5.78 46.95
CA LEU A 621 23.36 6.77 46.04
C LEU A 621 21.95 7.19 46.49
N GLN A 622 21.71 8.48 46.52
CA GLN A 622 20.41 9.07 46.87
C GLN A 622 19.96 10.05 45.77
N ALA A 623 18.63 10.27 45.64
CA ALA A 623 18.06 11.24 44.72
C ALA A 623 18.55 12.66 45.04
N GLY A 624 19.24 13.30 44.12
CA GLY A 624 19.53 14.73 44.16
C GLY A 624 18.43 15.53 43.48
N ASN A 625 18.10 15.21 42.24
CA ASN A 625 17.06 15.86 41.47
C ASN A 625 16.37 14.86 40.54
N LEU A 626 15.05 14.87 40.54
CA LEU A 626 14.21 14.08 39.62
C LEU A 626 13.61 14.96 38.55
N PRO A 627 13.44 14.48 37.31
CA PRO A 627 12.70 15.23 36.30
C PRO A 627 11.25 15.43 36.73
N ALA A 628 10.69 16.58 36.38
CA ALA A 628 9.29 16.86 36.65
C ALA A 628 8.40 15.90 35.82
N ALA A 629 7.31 15.46 36.44
CA ALA A 629 6.31 14.69 35.71
C ALA A 629 5.77 15.49 34.50
N LYS A 630 5.63 14.83 33.38
CA LYS A 630 5.06 15.41 32.15
C LYS A 630 3.74 14.72 31.81
N SER A 631 2.79 15.52 31.39
CA SER A 631 1.52 15.02 30.84
C SER A 631 1.09 15.97 29.73
N GLN A 632 0.73 15.42 28.59
CA GLN A 632 0.22 16.15 27.44
C GLN A 632 -0.97 15.40 26.88
N HIS A 633 -2.02 16.13 26.56
CA HIS A 633 -3.21 15.62 25.93
C HIS A 633 -3.68 16.56 24.83
N ASN A 634 -4.12 16.00 23.71
CA ASN A 634 -4.75 16.72 22.62
C ASN A 634 -5.76 15.79 21.90
N GLY A 635 -6.42 16.29 20.86
CA GLY A 635 -7.41 15.49 20.14
C GLY A 635 -6.86 14.30 19.35
N LEU A 636 -5.53 14.17 19.25
CA LEU A 636 -4.86 13.05 18.58
C LEU A 636 -4.56 11.90 19.56
N GLY A 637 -4.22 12.25 20.81
CA GLY A 637 -3.81 11.27 21.81
C GLY A 637 -3.17 11.93 23.03
N GLU A 638 -2.49 11.15 23.83
CA GLU A 638 -1.87 11.59 25.07
C GLU A 638 -0.48 10.98 25.29
N PHE A 639 0.33 11.71 26.04
CA PHE A 639 1.65 11.28 26.48
C PHE A 639 1.83 11.62 27.96
N SER A 640 2.39 10.70 28.73
CA SER A 640 2.81 10.92 30.10
C SER A 640 4.18 10.32 30.37
N ALA A 641 4.96 10.99 31.25
CA ALA A 641 6.23 10.48 31.76
C ALA A 641 6.38 10.85 33.23
N HIS A 642 6.79 9.89 34.05
CA HIS A 642 6.97 10.07 35.47
C HIS A 642 8.16 9.24 35.98
N SER A 643 8.93 9.81 36.92
CA SER A 643 10.03 9.11 37.56
C SER A 643 10.00 9.32 39.06
N LYS A 644 10.29 8.25 39.85
CA LYS A 644 10.40 8.29 41.31
C LYS A 644 11.50 7.33 41.77
N ILE A 645 12.03 7.58 42.93
CA ILE A 645 12.97 6.63 43.62
C ILE A 645 12.31 6.16 44.89
N GLU A 646 12.18 4.85 45.03
CA GLU A 646 11.65 4.18 46.22
C GLU A 646 12.53 2.97 46.58
N ASN A 647 12.90 2.83 47.85
CA ASN A 647 13.69 1.71 48.36
C ASN A 647 14.99 1.44 47.58
N GLY A 648 15.66 2.48 47.09
CA GLY A 648 16.90 2.33 46.30
C GLY A 648 16.68 1.87 44.87
N VAL A 649 15.45 1.93 44.35
CA VAL A 649 15.10 1.63 42.94
C VAL A 649 14.55 2.89 42.28
N LEU A 650 15.13 3.25 41.15
CA LEU A 650 14.54 4.24 40.24
C LEU A 650 13.43 3.56 39.40
N HIS A 651 12.22 4.06 39.53
CA HIS A 651 11.08 3.70 38.68
C HIS A 651 10.82 4.82 37.72
N ALA A 652 10.89 4.53 36.42
CA ALA A 652 10.52 5.45 35.35
C ALA A 652 9.40 4.82 34.49
N THR A 653 8.30 5.54 34.35
CA THR A 653 7.14 5.11 33.54
C THR A 653 6.90 6.10 32.45
N ARG A 654 6.53 5.60 31.26
CA ARG A 654 6.09 6.39 30.11
C ARG A 654 4.90 5.71 29.46
N GLN A 655 3.96 6.50 29.00
CA GLN A 655 2.85 6.03 28.19
C GLN A 655 2.64 7.00 27.03
N PHE A 656 2.51 6.44 25.84
CA PHE A 656 2.08 7.16 24.65
C PHE A 656 0.85 6.48 24.11
N ARG A 657 -0.20 7.24 23.91
CA ARG A 657 -1.48 6.78 23.36
C ARG A 657 -1.83 7.60 22.13
N LEU A 658 -2.13 6.94 21.04
CA LEU A 658 -2.65 7.50 19.81
C LEU A 658 -4.10 7.04 19.64
N ASP A 659 -5.06 7.97 19.69
CA ASP A 659 -6.49 7.64 19.63
C ASP A 659 -7.09 7.78 18.23
N ASP A 660 -6.49 8.62 17.38
CA ASP A 660 -6.97 8.86 16.02
C ASP A 660 -5.85 8.52 15.01
N PHE A 661 -6.24 8.02 13.85
CA PHE A 661 -5.29 7.61 12.82
C PHE A 661 -5.32 8.50 11.57
N VAL A 662 -6.25 9.46 11.47
CA VAL A 662 -6.35 10.39 10.33
C VAL A 662 -6.26 11.82 10.80
N VAL A 663 -5.28 12.57 10.33
CA VAL A 663 -5.15 14.00 10.65
C VAL A 663 -5.01 14.82 9.37
N GLU A 664 -5.89 15.82 9.21
CA GLU A 664 -5.80 16.72 8.08
C GLU A 664 -4.51 17.54 8.09
N ALA A 665 -3.94 17.80 6.91
CA ALA A 665 -2.68 18.54 6.74
C ALA A 665 -2.66 19.91 7.44
N LYS A 666 -3.81 20.58 7.56
CA LYS A 666 -3.93 21.87 8.26
C LYS A 666 -3.54 21.80 9.75
N TYR A 667 -3.65 20.65 10.39
CA TYR A 667 -3.29 20.42 11.78
C TYR A 667 -1.83 19.96 11.97
N TYR A 668 -1.08 19.79 10.88
CA TYR A 668 0.32 19.35 10.92
C TYR A 668 1.20 20.12 11.91
N PRO A 669 1.14 21.46 12.02
CA PRO A 669 1.96 22.18 13.00
C PRO A 669 1.73 21.75 14.45
N ALA A 670 0.49 21.36 14.80
CA ALA A 670 0.15 20.86 16.13
C ALA A 670 0.68 19.44 16.36
N VAL A 671 0.52 18.56 15.36
CA VAL A 671 1.06 17.18 15.40
C VAL A 671 2.57 17.21 15.52
N ARG A 672 3.26 17.97 14.68
CA ARG A 672 4.71 18.12 14.72
C ARG A 672 5.21 18.61 16.08
N ARG A 673 4.51 19.56 16.68
CA ARG A 673 4.82 20.06 18.03
C ARG A 673 4.63 18.97 19.08
N PHE A 674 3.52 18.25 19.05
CA PHE A 674 3.24 17.16 20.00
C PHE A 674 4.31 16.06 19.95
N PHE A 675 4.60 15.52 18.77
CA PHE A 675 5.64 14.51 18.60
C PHE A 675 7.05 15.05 18.92
N GLY A 676 7.31 16.32 18.63
CA GLY A 676 8.56 16.98 19.02
C GLY A 676 8.72 17.04 20.55
N GLN A 677 7.67 17.45 21.27
CA GLN A 677 7.69 17.50 22.74
C GLN A 677 7.83 16.10 23.38
N VAL A 678 7.25 15.06 22.79
CA VAL A 678 7.47 13.68 23.21
C VAL A 678 8.93 13.25 22.99
N ALA A 679 9.47 13.53 21.80
CA ALA A 679 10.87 13.22 21.46
C ALA A 679 11.89 13.97 22.34
N ASP A 680 11.59 15.20 22.76
CA ASP A 680 12.46 16.01 23.64
C ASP A 680 12.61 15.40 25.06
N THR A 681 11.74 14.45 25.45
CA THR A 681 11.86 13.75 26.73
C THR A 681 12.99 12.71 26.74
N LYS A 682 13.67 12.50 25.62
CA LYS A 682 14.83 11.60 25.53
C LYS A 682 15.99 12.01 26.43
N ASP A 683 16.11 13.31 26.71
CA ASP A 683 17.21 13.89 27.48
C ASP A 683 16.89 13.98 28.98
N GLU A 684 15.76 13.38 29.44
CA GLU A 684 15.40 13.34 30.85
C GLU A 684 16.36 12.45 31.65
N GLN A 685 16.85 12.99 32.75
CA GLN A 685 17.83 12.33 33.61
C GLN A 685 17.57 12.61 35.08
N VAL A 686 17.98 11.71 35.91
CA VAL A 686 18.05 11.84 37.37
C VAL A 686 19.48 12.17 37.75
N VAL A 687 19.64 13.15 38.62
CA VAL A 687 20.92 13.40 39.29
C VAL A 687 20.91 12.67 40.63
N LEU A 688 21.83 11.73 40.83
CA LEU A 688 22.03 10.99 42.04
C LEU A 688 23.26 11.57 42.77
N LYS A 689 23.22 11.65 44.11
CA LYS A 689 24.32 12.11 44.94
C LYS A 689 24.86 10.99 45.77
N SER A 690 26.18 10.88 45.84
CA SER A 690 26.86 9.99 46.79
C SER A 690 26.66 10.52 48.21
N VAL A 691 26.16 9.69 49.11
CA VAL A 691 26.13 9.99 50.55
C VAL A 691 27.56 9.80 51.04
N ALA A 692 28.20 10.88 51.47
CA ALA A 692 29.47 10.77 52.13
C ALA A 692 29.30 9.95 53.40
N ASN A 693 30.06 8.83 53.54
CA ASN A 693 30.15 8.06 54.75
C ASN A 693 30.80 8.90 55.84
#